data_0ce8021130bfecd0fba686f77f2a9a6d
#
_entry.id   0ce8021130bfecd0fba686f77f2a9a6d
#
_cell.length_a   1.000
_cell.length_b   1.000
_cell.length_c   1.000
_cell.angle_alpha   90.00
_cell.angle_beta   90.00
_cell.angle_gamma   90.00
#
_symmetry.space_group_name_H-M   'P 1'
#
loop_
_entity.id
_entity.type
_entity.pdbx_description
1 polymer ?
#
loop_
_entity_poly.entity_id
_entity_poly.type
_entity_poly.pdbx_seq_one_letter_code
_entity_poly.pdbx_strand_id
1 'polypeptide(L)'
;MKKVIMILAAVLMVGTVSAQKEKEVGEPQRKKVAVVLSGGGAKGMAHIGVLKVLEKAGIPVDIVTGTSMGSIIGGLYAIGYNSHSLDSMVRVQDWSYVITDRENLRNQSLSDRKKQNTYFFSTGMTFGKKDQNAGGIIKGKNLAELFQQLCVGFTDSLDFNQLPIPFACVATDIITNEEVDFHSGKLPQAMRASMAIPAAFSPVRIGNKVLVDGGLKNNYPVDIAREMGAEIVIGVTVQGPPKEAEDMGGTMSILSQIIDVNCKNKVDENIAMTDLHMAVDTKGYNAASFTLEAIDTLVRRGEEEAMRHWDQIMALKSRIGVKPDYRPEILHPLRPQVMTEKHRIIEVSFENMTPQDERFLRQKFNLRPMKDYIDANLEQELTTSMRVDLFYQTAECRILPVKLPKVAPRSLFTERDSIWREADGVRVIFSAGDRKSVQFHAGFRYDSEEYAAVQLGLNIPLKTATPINTDIILRLGKRLMTRAELTVHPRFFTRPMLSYTFRRNDVDVYMEGDREYNILYNQFQGELTPINFDLRHFNLQFGLRWDYMHYRNKLGAENSPQVSLENEHFISYRARLKYNSEDNWNFPKHGSRFEAEYAYLTNDFAKLKDRALDGTELGKKAGMSDVSVNWRTSFTFGERFTLQPMLYGRLLFGSIIPAVFGNTIGTDWFGHYIEQQMPFAGIGRMEYVKHQFVAAQLQAQEHIGNNSYVLVRVAGAQQSNDVKNLFDYRTLIGVQAGYFYNTMFGPVGATLGYSNRTKKAYFYLNLGYEF
;
A
#
# COMPACT_ATOMS: atom_id res chain seq x y z
N MET A 1 41.69 21.96 -75.28
CA MET A 1 40.78 21.87 -74.08
C MET A 1 39.57 20.96 -74.30
N LYS A 2 38.82 21.02 -75.43
CA LYS A 2 37.63 20.13 -75.64
C LYS A 2 37.95 18.65 -75.72
N LYS A 3 39.12 18.21 -76.23
CA LYS A 3 39.53 16.78 -76.30
C LYS A 3 39.96 16.18 -74.92
N VAL A 4 40.45 17.00 -74.03
CA VAL A 4 40.84 16.59 -72.62
C VAL A 4 39.61 16.41 -71.77
N ILE A 5 38.60 17.24 -71.94
CA ILE A 5 37.33 17.14 -71.21
C ILE A 5 36.53 15.91 -71.61
N MET A 6 36.59 15.52 -72.91
CA MET A 6 35.96 14.29 -73.38
C MET A 6 36.64 13.02 -72.86
N ILE A 7 37.97 13.03 -72.70
CA ILE A 7 38.71 11.88 -72.13
C ILE A 7 38.46 11.78 -70.62
N LEU A 8 38.37 12.88 -69.90
CA LEU A 8 38.00 12.87 -68.51
C LEU A 8 36.51 12.43 -68.24
N ALA A 9 35.61 12.84 -69.16
CA ALA A 9 34.22 12.35 -69.13
C ALA A 9 34.09 10.87 -69.48
N ALA A 10 34.88 10.33 -70.36
CA ALA A 10 34.91 8.92 -70.68
C ALA A 10 35.53 8.06 -69.54
N VAL A 11 36.55 8.56 -68.85
CA VAL A 11 37.17 7.88 -67.74
C VAL A 11 36.21 7.91 -66.47
N LEU A 12 35.44 8.97 -66.31
CA LEU A 12 34.39 9.02 -65.28
C LEU A 12 33.21 8.11 -65.61
N MET A 13 32.85 7.90 -66.87
CA MET A 13 31.78 6.96 -67.24
C MET A 13 32.21 5.48 -67.15
N VAL A 14 33.47 5.17 -67.31
CA VAL A 14 33.99 3.77 -67.18
C VAL A 14 34.15 3.42 -65.68
N GLY A 15 34.40 4.43 -64.83
CA GLY A 15 34.44 4.22 -63.38
C GLY A 15 33.07 4.00 -62.72
N THR A 16 31.97 4.36 -63.40
CA THR A 16 30.60 4.17 -62.86
C THR A 16 29.93 2.87 -63.31
N VAL A 17 30.52 2.11 -64.23
CA VAL A 17 29.98 0.83 -64.71
C VAL A 17 30.57 -0.40 -63.99
N SER A 18 31.65 -0.23 -63.19
CA SER A 18 32.22 -1.33 -62.39
C SER A 18 31.85 -1.35 -60.92
N ALA A 19 30.92 -0.50 -60.51
CA ALA A 19 30.22 -0.68 -59.26
C ALA A 19 28.87 -1.38 -59.52
N GLN A 20 28.87 -2.53 -60.18
CA GLN A 20 27.84 -3.51 -59.93
C GLN A 20 27.99 -3.89 -58.44
N LYS A 21 27.08 -3.35 -57.62
CA LYS A 21 26.78 -3.95 -56.33
C LYS A 21 26.69 -5.46 -56.59
N GLU A 22 27.65 -6.22 -56.08
CA GLU A 22 27.35 -7.58 -55.68
C GLU A 22 26.02 -7.45 -54.90
N LYS A 23 24.96 -8.02 -55.43
CA LYS A 23 23.81 -8.32 -54.64
C LYS A 23 24.40 -9.09 -53.45
N GLU A 24 24.45 -8.44 -52.30
CA GLU A 24 24.50 -9.18 -51.05
C GLU A 24 23.46 -10.27 -51.23
N VAL A 25 23.90 -11.49 -51.36
CA VAL A 25 23.05 -12.66 -51.18
C VAL A 25 22.53 -12.48 -49.79
N GLY A 26 21.31 -11.97 -49.69
CA GLY A 26 20.69 -11.66 -48.40
C GLY A 26 20.86 -12.90 -47.57
N GLU A 27 21.44 -12.75 -46.40
CA GLU A 27 21.40 -13.84 -45.41
C GLU A 27 19.97 -14.39 -45.40
N PRO A 28 19.77 -15.70 -45.46
CA PRO A 28 18.43 -16.27 -45.52
C PRO A 28 17.63 -15.67 -44.37
N GLN A 29 16.59 -14.95 -44.75
CA GLN A 29 15.77 -14.18 -43.79
C GLN A 29 15.19 -15.19 -42.81
N ARG A 30 15.65 -15.16 -41.54
CA ARG A 30 15.16 -16.09 -40.52
C ARG A 30 13.66 -15.90 -40.30
N LYS A 31 13.00 -16.94 -39.87
CA LYS A 31 11.57 -16.88 -39.54
C LYS A 31 11.30 -16.00 -38.37
N LYS A 32 10.19 -15.23 -38.41
CA LYS A 32 9.72 -14.40 -37.32
C LYS A 32 9.11 -15.25 -36.22
N VAL A 33 9.56 -15.04 -34.98
CA VAL A 33 9.14 -15.77 -33.80
C VAL A 33 8.26 -14.91 -32.93
N ALA A 34 7.09 -15.42 -32.57
CA ALA A 34 6.24 -14.80 -31.52
C ALA A 34 6.29 -15.60 -30.22
N VAL A 35 6.25 -14.87 -29.12
CA VAL A 35 5.95 -15.41 -27.78
C VAL A 35 4.58 -14.95 -27.35
N VAL A 36 3.72 -15.90 -27.01
CA VAL A 36 2.33 -15.67 -26.61
C VAL A 36 2.13 -16.07 -25.15
N LEU A 37 1.64 -15.13 -24.33
CA LEU A 37 1.51 -15.28 -22.89
C LEU A 37 0.05 -15.17 -22.46
N SER A 38 -0.49 -16.25 -21.88
CA SER A 38 -1.90 -16.26 -21.44
C SER A 38 -2.14 -15.41 -20.19
N GLY A 39 -3.42 -15.09 -19.95
CA GLY A 39 -3.87 -14.56 -18.68
C GLY A 39 -3.88 -15.62 -17.57
N GLY A 40 -3.91 -15.16 -16.32
CA GLY A 40 -3.97 -16.06 -15.16
C GLY A 40 -3.73 -15.40 -13.80
N GLY A 41 -3.73 -14.07 -13.71
CA GLY A 41 -3.42 -13.33 -12.49
C GLY A 41 -2.03 -13.70 -11.95
N ALA A 42 -1.88 -13.94 -10.64
CA ALA A 42 -0.60 -14.29 -10.02
C ALA A 42 0.09 -15.50 -10.67
N LYS A 43 -0.69 -16.45 -11.21
CA LYS A 43 -0.14 -17.63 -11.92
C LYS A 43 0.74 -17.25 -13.12
N GLY A 44 0.48 -16.09 -13.73
CA GLY A 44 1.28 -15.56 -14.84
C GLY A 44 2.73 -15.22 -14.47
N MET A 45 3.11 -15.21 -13.20
CA MET A 45 4.53 -15.10 -12.80
C MET A 45 5.38 -16.24 -13.39
N ALA A 46 4.76 -17.37 -13.71
CA ALA A 46 5.41 -18.51 -14.37
C ALA A 46 5.96 -18.16 -15.77
N HIS A 47 5.37 -17.18 -16.46
CA HIS A 47 5.89 -16.71 -17.75
C HIS A 47 7.33 -16.23 -17.67
N ILE A 48 7.72 -15.63 -16.55
CA ILE A 48 9.10 -15.17 -16.31
C ILE A 48 10.09 -16.35 -16.37
N GLY A 49 9.71 -17.48 -15.74
CA GLY A 49 10.53 -18.70 -15.76
C GLY A 49 10.73 -19.25 -17.18
N VAL A 50 9.66 -19.24 -17.97
CA VAL A 50 9.75 -19.66 -19.39
C VAL A 50 10.65 -18.71 -20.18
N LEU A 51 10.48 -17.39 -20.03
CA LEU A 51 11.33 -16.40 -20.71
C LEU A 51 12.82 -16.58 -20.36
N LYS A 52 13.18 -16.93 -19.12
CA LYS A 52 14.57 -17.25 -18.73
C LYS A 52 15.16 -18.37 -19.59
N VAL A 53 14.38 -19.42 -19.82
CA VAL A 53 14.85 -20.56 -20.63
C VAL A 53 14.94 -20.21 -22.11
N LEU A 54 13.99 -19.45 -22.66
CA LEU A 54 14.04 -18.98 -24.05
C LEU A 54 15.25 -18.05 -24.28
N GLU A 55 15.53 -17.14 -23.37
CA GLU A 55 16.74 -16.29 -23.40
C GLU A 55 18.03 -17.14 -23.31
N LYS A 56 18.06 -18.11 -22.39
CA LYS A 56 19.19 -19.06 -22.24
C LYS A 56 19.43 -19.86 -23.51
N ALA A 57 18.36 -20.31 -24.18
CA ALA A 57 18.44 -21.03 -25.45
C ALA A 57 18.86 -20.11 -26.60
N GLY A 58 18.76 -18.79 -26.43
CA GLY A 58 19.06 -17.82 -27.48
C GLY A 58 18.00 -17.80 -28.58
N ILE A 59 16.73 -17.88 -28.20
CA ILE A 59 15.62 -17.76 -29.15
C ILE A 59 15.38 -16.25 -29.42
N PRO A 60 15.39 -15.81 -30.70
CA PRO A 60 15.01 -14.46 -31.05
C PRO A 60 13.49 -14.28 -30.86
N VAL A 61 13.06 -13.19 -30.26
CA VAL A 61 11.64 -12.85 -30.10
C VAL A 61 11.36 -11.60 -30.91
N ASP A 62 10.51 -11.74 -31.94
CA ASP A 62 10.16 -10.65 -32.86
C ASP A 62 8.80 -10.04 -32.58
N ILE A 63 7.90 -10.78 -31.93
CA ILE A 63 6.55 -10.38 -31.63
C ILE A 63 6.21 -10.93 -30.23
N VAL A 64 5.49 -10.13 -29.43
CA VAL A 64 4.92 -10.59 -28.16
C VAL A 64 3.44 -10.27 -28.16
N THR A 65 2.61 -11.25 -27.83
CA THR A 65 1.19 -11.01 -27.56
C THR A 65 0.81 -11.57 -26.20
N GLY A 66 -0.16 -10.94 -25.54
CA GLY A 66 -0.55 -11.40 -24.22
C GLY A 66 -1.89 -10.87 -23.73
N THR A 67 -2.45 -11.58 -22.76
CA THR A 67 -3.71 -11.22 -22.12
C THR A 67 -3.52 -11.14 -20.61
N SER A 68 -4.14 -10.16 -19.93
CA SER A 68 -4.12 -10.01 -18.48
C SER A 68 -2.67 -9.96 -17.94
N MET A 69 -2.26 -10.86 -17.04
CA MET A 69 -0.87 -10.93 -16.56
C MET A 69 0.12 -11.17 -17.72
N GLY A 70 -0.26 -11.94 -18.73
CA GLY A 70 0.55 -12.11 -19.94
C GLY A 70 0.77 -10.80 -20.70
N SER A 71 -0.21 -9.88 -20.68
CA SER A 71 -0.05 -8.54 -21.26
C SER A 71 0.93 -7.68 -20.46
N ILE A 72 0.97 -7.84 -19.14
CA ILE A 72 1.89 -7.10 -18.26
C ILE A 72 3.32 -7.58 -18.48
N ILE A 73 3.55 -8.89 -18.34
CA ILE A 73 4.88 -9.47 -18.52
C ILE A 73 5.37 -9.27 -19.97
N GLY A 74 4.49 -9.52 -20.95
CA GLY A 74 4.81 -9.36 -22.37
C GLY A 74 5.06 -7.90 -22.76
N GLY A 75 4.23 -6.97 -22.29
CA GLY A 75 4.39 -5.54 -22.57
C GLY A 75 5.67 -4.95 -21.97
N LEU A 76 6.03 -5.37 -20.75
CA LEU A 76 7.30 -4.98 -20.14
C LEU A 76 8.49 -5.61 -20.86
N TYR A 77 8.38 -6.87 -21.27
CA TYR A 77 9.40 -7.54 -22.08
C TYR A 77 9.59 -6.83 -23.43
N ALA A 78 8.49 -6.42 -24.06
CA ALA A 78 8.51 -5.71 -25.34
C ALA A 78 9.24 -4.35 -25.30
N ILE A 79 9.27 -3.70 -24.15
CA ILE A 79 9.99 -2.43 -23.96
C ILE A 79 11.39 -2.59 -23.34
N GLY A 80 11.91 -3.82 -23.27
CA GLY A 80 13.30 -4.10 -22.93
C GLY A 80 13.59 -4.67 -21.54
N TYR A 81 12.57 -4.99 -20.74
CA TYR A 81 12.78 -5.73 -19.49
C TYR A 81 13.08 -7.19 -19.84
N ASN A 82 14.30 -7.65 -19.58
CA ASN A 82 14.64 -9.07 -19.72
C ASN A 82 14.08 -9.91 -18.55
N SER A 83 14.15 -11.23 -18.68
CA SER A 83 13.61 -12.15 -17.66
C SER A 83 14.22 -11.96 -16.27
N HIS A 84 15.51 -11.60 -16.19
CA HIS A 84 16.18 -11.34 -14.91
C HIS A 84 15.66 -10.05 -14.25
N SER A 85 15.47 -8.98 -15.03
CA SER A 85 14.89 -7.72 -14.55
C SER A 85 13.46 -7.91 -14.09
N LEU A 86 12.65 -8.68 -14.81
CA LEU A 86 11.28 -9.01 -14.46
C LEU A 86 11.23 -9.82 -13.16
N ASP A 87 12.07 -10.85 -13.01
CA ASP A 87 12.14 -11.68 -11.80
C ASP A 87 12.55 -10.86 -10.57
N SER A 88 13.59 -10.04 -10.70
CA SER A 88 14.01 -9.13 -9.61
C SER A 88 12.88 -8.17 -9.24
N MET A 89 12.21 -7.58 -10.22
CA MET A 89 11.15 -6.60 -10.02
C MET A 89 9.95 -7.20 -9.27
N VAL A 90 9.47 -8.38 -9.67
CA VAL A 90 8.29 -8.98 -9.05
C VAL A 90 8.53 -9.42 -7.60
N ARG A 91 9.78 -9.71 -7.23
CA ARG A 91 10.16 -10.10 -5.87
C ARG A 91 10.24 -8.93 -4.89
N VAL A 92 10.57 -7.73 -5.35
CA VAL A 92 10.70 -6.54 -4.49
C VAL A 92 9.40 -5.74 -4.37
N GLN A 93 8.35 -6.09 -5.13
CA GLN A 93 7.07 -5.40 -5.04
C GLN A 93 6.30 -5.76 -3.77
N ASP A 94 5.74 -4.77 -3.11
CA ASP A 94 4.69 -4.98 -2.12
C ASP A 94 3.36 -5.24 -2.83
N TRP A 95 3.11 -6.50 -3.16
CA TRP A 95 1.90 -6.89 -3.89
C TRP A 95 0.63 -6.58 -3.11
N SER A 96 0.66 -6.63 -1.78
CA SER A 96 -0.49 -6.27 -0.96
C SER A 96 -0.88 -4.81 -1.13
N TYR A 97 0.10 -3.94 -1.38
CA TYR A 97 -0.10 -2.54 -1.72
C TYR A 97 -0.54 -2.37 -3.18
N VAL A 98 0.20 -3.01 -4.11
CA VAL A 98 0.02 -2.80 -5.56
C VAL A 98 -1.36 -3.23 -6.05
N ILE A 99 -1.87 -4.39 -5.58
CA ILE A 99 -3.18 -4.92 -5.98
C ILE A 99 -4.35 -4.35 -5.18
N THR A 100 -4.11 -3.37 -4.30
CA THR A 100 -5.14 -2.67 -3.54
C THR A 100 -5.06 -1.18 -3.81
N ASP A 101 -6.10 -0.42 -3.46
CA ASP A 101 -6.07 1.05 -3.55
C ASP A 101 -5.55 1.71 -2.27
N ARG A 102 -4.86 0.97 -1.41
CA ARG A 102 -4.26 1.51 -0.19
C ARG A 102 -3.19 2.54 -0.54
N GLU A 103 -3.15 3.62 0.22
CA GLU A 103 -2.08 4.59 0.04
C GLU A 103 -0.76 4.02 0.61
N ASN A 104 0.36 4.34 -0.03
CA ASN A 104 1.67 3.87 0.41
C ASN A 104 1.98 4.41 1.81
N LEU A 105 2.25 3.52 2.76
CA LEU A 105 2.58 3.89 4.15
C LEU A 105 3.79 4.84 4.23
N ARG A 106 4.69 4.77 3.26
CA ARG A 106 5.87 5.65 3.20
C ARG A 106 5.51 7.11 2.91
N ASN A 107 4.36 7.36 2.28
CA ASN A 107 3.93 8.68 1.82
C ASN A 107 2.85 9.32 2.69
N GLN A 108 2.38 8.61 3.71
CA GLN A 108 1.34 9.09 4.60
C GLN A 108 1.90 9.79 5.84
N SER A 109 1.16 10.76 6.35
CA SER A 109 1.40 11.28 7.69
C SER A 109 1.14 10.20 8.74
N LEU A 110 1.68 10.39 9.93
CA LEU A 110 1.50 9.43 11.02
C LEU A 110 0.01 9.24 11.37
N SER A 111 -0.78 10.30 11.32
CA SER A 111 -2.23 10.28 11.56
C SER A 111 -2.98 9.48 10.49
N ASP A 112 -2.61 9.63 9.22
CA ASP A 112 -3.24 8.89 8.12
C ASP A 112 -2.88 7.40 8.15
N ARG A 113 -1.64 7.07 8.51
CA ARG A 113 -1.22 5.66 8.75
C ARG A 113 -2.05 4.99 9.85
N LYS A 114 -2.34 5.70 10.94
CA LYS A 114 -3.21 5.18 12.00
C LYS A 114 -4.62 4.89 11.46
N LYS A 115 -5.24 5.82 10.72
CA LYS A 115 -6.57 5.63 10.12
C LYS A 115 -6.62 4.38 9.22
N GLN A 116 -5.61 4.17 8.40
CA GLN A 116 -5.57 3.03 7.47
C GLN A 116 -5.51 1.66 8.20
N ASN A 117 -4.85 1.61 9.37
CA ASN A 117 -4.76 0.40 10.20
C ASN A 117 -5.93 0.23 11.19
N THR A 118 -6.96 1.04 11.07
CA THR A 118 -8.17 1.00 11.91
C THR A 118 -9.36 0.39 11.14
N TYR A 119 -9.39 0.53 9.82
CA TYR A 119 -10.51 0.15 8.99
C TYR A 119 -10.15 -0.98 8.03
N PHE A 120 -11.02 -1.99 7.91
CA PHE A 120 -10.85 -3.06 6.93
C PHE A 120 -11.43 -2.70 5.56
N PHE A 121 -12.38 -1.75 5.51
CA PHE A 121 -13.03 -1.32 4.30
C PHE A 121 -13.01 0.21 4.18
N SER A 122 -12.67 0.70 2.99
CA SER A 122 -12.69 2.12 2.66
C SER A 122 -13.13 2.30 1.22
N THR A 123 -14.13 3.13 0.97
CA THR A 123 -14.60 3.43 -0.39
C THR A 123 -14.91 4.90 -0.57
N GLY A 124 -14.63 5.43 -1.76
CA GLY A 124 -15.00 6.81 -2.12
C GLY A 124 -16.45 6.86 -2.58
N MET A 125 -17.22 7.85 -2.09
CA MET A 125 -18.59 8.13 -2.52
C MET A 125 -18.63 9.47 -3.23
N THR A 126 -19.18 9.50 -4.46
CA THR A 126 -19.37 10.73 -5.22
C THR A 126 -20.84 11.12 -5.16
N PHE A 127 -21.17 12.23 -4.49
CA PHE A 127 -22.53 12.73 -4.44
C PHE A 127 -22.85 13.54 -5.71
N GLY A 128 -23.94 13.21 -6.39
CA GLY A 128 -24.52 14.02 -7.47
C GLY A 128 -23.99 13.82 -8.89
N LYS A 129 -22.95 13.03 -9.10
CA LYS A 129 -22.55 12.52 -10.43
C LYS A 129 -22.51 11.00 -10.36
N LYS A 130 -23.04 10.32 -11.40
CA LYS A 130 -22.78 8.88 -11.54
C LYS A 130 -21.27 8.70 -11.56
N ASP A 131 -20.74 7.97 -10.60
CA ASP A 131 -19.32 7.60 -10.61
C ASP A 131 -19.11 6.72 -11.85
N GLN A 132 -18.55 7.32 -12.89
CA GLN A 132 -18.31 6.62 -14.16
C GLN A 132 -17.28 5.47 -13.98
N ASN A 133 -16.58 5.45 -12.87
CA ASN A 133 -15.60 4.41 -12.50
C ASN A 133 -16.17 3.37 -11.50
N ALA A 134 -17.47 3.40 -11.22
CA ALA A 134 -18.12 2.37 -10.42
C ALA A 134 -18.19 1.05 -11.20
N GLY A 135 -17.83 -0.06 -10.59
CA GLY A 135 -17.92 -1.38 -11.22
C GLY A 135 -16.93 -2.42 -10.70
N GLY A 136 -16.01 -2.06 -9.80
CA GLY A 136 -15.09 -2.99 -9.15
C GLY A 136 -14.81 -2.56 -7.71
N ILE A 137 -14.42 -3.52 -6.87
CA ILE A 137 -14.03 -3.25 -5.47
C ILE A 137 -12.74 -2.43 -5.44
N ILE A 138 -11.82 -2.68 -6.37
CA ILE A 138 -10.50 -2.06 -6.48
C ILE A 138 -10.47 -1.15 -7.70
N LYS A 139 -10.16 0.13 -7.54
CA LYS A 139 -10.01 1.08 -8.66
C LYS A 139 -8.72 0.83 -9.46
N GLY A 140 -7.72 0.19 -8.84
CA GLY A 140 -6.44 -0.18 -9.46
C GLY A 140 -5.52 1.02 -9.65
N LYS A 141 -5.55 2.01 -8.76
CA LYS A 141 -4.72 3.22 -8.83
C LYS A 141 -3.24 2.89 -8.72
N ASN A 142 -2.89 2.04 -7.74
CA ASN A 142 -1.49 1.70 -7.47
C ASN A 142 -0.88 0.90 -8.62
N LEU A 143 -1.68 0.04 -9.27
CA LEU A 143 -1.28 -0.66 -10.50
C LEU A 143 -1.07 0.30 -11.66
N ALA A 144 -1.99 1.25 -11.85
CA ALA A 144 -1.85 2.25 -12.91
C ALA A 144 -0.59 3.12 -12.70
N GLU A 145 -0.33 3.53 -11.45
CA GLU A 145 0.89 4.26 -11.09
C GLU A 145 2.16 3.42 -11.33
N LEU A 146 2.14 2.14 -10.93
CA LEU A 146 3.26 1.22 -11.18
C LEU A 146 3.52 1.08 -12.69
N PHE A 147 2.48 0.90 -13.51
CA PHE A 147 2.65 0.78 -14.96
C PHE A 147 3.18 2.07 -15.59
N GLN A 148 2.73 3.24 -15.13
CA GLN A 148 3.30 4.51 -15.56
C GLN A 148 4.80 4.59 -15.26
N GLN A 149 5.20 4.21 -14.07
CA GLN A 149 6.61 4.19 -13.66
C GLN A 149 7.44 3.17 -14.44
N LEU A 150 6.90 1.98 -14.69
CA LEU A 150 7.62 0.93 -15.43
C LEU A 150 7.75 1.23 -16.93
N CYS A 151 6.78 1.93 -17.50
CA CYS A 151 6.75 2.26 -18.93
C CYS A 151 7.33 3.65 -19.23
N VAL A 152 8.26 4.18 -18.43
CA VAL A 152 8.91 5.46 -18.73
C VAL A 152 9.45 5.46 -20.17
N GLY A 153 9.14 6.55 -20.91
CA GLY A 153 9.45 6.66 -22.33
C GLY A 153 8.40 6.06 -23.27
N PHE A 154 7.42 5.30 -22.76
CA PHE A 154 6.35 4.64 -23.54
C PHE A 154 4.95 4.97 -22.97
N THR A 155 4.81 6.06 -22.24
CA THR A 155 3.57 6.48 -21.58
C THR A 155 2.63 7.28 -22.49
N ASP A 156 3.15 7.85 -23.59
CA ASP A 156 2.33 8.56 -24.58
C ASP A 156 1.66 7.60 -25.54
N SER A 157 0.71 8.10 -26.35
CA SER A 157 0.09 7.30 -27.39
C SER A 157 1.07 7.00 -28.50
N LEU A 158 1.28 5.71 -28.80
CA LEU A 158 2.22 5.23 -29.80
C LEU A 158 1.69 3.97 -30.49
N ASP A 159 2.29 3.63 -31.63
CA ASP A 159 2.07 2.38 -32.33
C ASP A 159 2.92 1.27 -31.69
N PHE A 160 2.27 0.22 -31.17
CA PHE A 160 2.96 -0.88 -30.51
C PHE A 160 3.77 -1.78 -31.45
N ASN A 161 3.53 -1.68 -32.77
CA ASN A 161 4.40 -2.32 -33.77
C ASN A 161 5.79 -1.66 -33.85
N GLN A 162 5.93 -0.45 -33.32
CA GLN A 162 7.19 0.29 -33.27
C GLN A 162 7.89 0.20 -31.90
N LEU A 163 7.41 -0.63 -31.00
CA LEU A 163 8.15 -0.94 -29.77
C LEU A 163 9.44 -1.72 -30.11
N PRO A 164 10.42 -1.77 -29.20
CA PRO A 164 11.62 -2.58 -29.38
C PRO A 164 11.34 -4.02 -29.83
N ILE A 165 10.31 -4.62 -29.27
CA ILE A 165 9.66 -5.83 -29.80
C ILE A 165 8.19 -5.47 -30.07
N PRO A 166 7.67 -5.63 -31.30
CA PRO A 166 6.26 -5.49 -31.63
C PRO A 166 5.35 -6.23 -30.65
N PHE A 167 4.31 -5.53 -30.18
CA PHE A 167 3.47 -6.01 -29.09
C PHE A 167 1.97 -5.81 -29.38
N ALA A 168 1.16 -6.75 -28.93
CA ALA A 168 -0.29 -6.56 -28.84
C ALA A 168 -0.86 -7.18 -27.55
N CYS A 169 -1.94 -6.60 -27.03
CA CYS A 169 -2.66 -7.18 -25.91
C CYS A 169 -4.17 -7.04 -26.08
N VAL A 170 -4.89 -7.93 -25.40
CA VAL A 170 -6.35 -8.07 -25.55
C VAL A 170 -7.07 -7.51 -24.35
N ALA A 171 -8.17 -6.80 -24.61
CA ALA A 171 -9.22 -6.47 -23.64
C ALA A 171 -10.58 -6.89 -24.18
N THR A 172 -11.62 -6.81 -23.33
CA THR A 172 -13.01 -7.07 -23.71
C THR A 172 -13.85 -5.82 -23.48
N ASP A 173 -14.56 -5.35 -24.50
CA ASP A 173 -15.58 -4.30 -24.33
C ASP A 173 -16.88 -4.93 -23.84
N ILE A 174 -17.28 -4.61 -22.59
CA ILE A 174 -18.51 -5.16 -22.00
C ILE A 174 -19.79 -4.54 -22.56
N ILE A 175 -19.70 -3.44 -23.32
CA ILE A 175 -20.88 -2.80 -23.95
C ILE A 175 -21.29 -3.58 -25.20
N THR A 176 -20.31 -3.87 -26.09
CA THR A 176 -20.54 -4.58 -27.35
C THR A 176 -20.31 -6.09 -27.21
N ASN A 177 -19.68 -6.52 -26.11
CA ASN A 177 -19.20 -7.91 -25.90
C ASN A 177 -18.17 -8.36 -26.95
N GLU A 178 -17.39 -7.41 -27.48
CA GLU A 178 -16.37 -7.66 -28.50
C GLU A 178 -14.97 -7.73 -27.90
N GLU A 179 -14.09 -8.43 -28.60
CA GLU A 179 -12.64 -8.43 -28.36
C GLU A 179 -12.06 -7.09 -28.81
N VAL A 180 -11.13 -6.55 -28.07
CA VAL A 180 -10.42 -5.31 -28.40
C VAL A 180 -8.93 -5.55 -28.33
N ASP A 181 -8.30 -5.55 -29.51
CA ASP A 181 -6.88 -5.79 -29.68
C ASP A 181 -6.13 -4.47 -29.71
N PHE A 182 -5.28 -4.29 -28.73
CA PHE A 182 -4.46 -3.10 -28.64
C PHE A 182 -3.17 -3.27 -29.44
N HIS A 183 -3.09 -2.59 -30.57
CA HIS A 183 -1.87 -2.40 -31.37
C HIS A 183 -1.32 -0.98 -31.27
N SER A 184 -2.00 -0.09 -30.56
CA SER A 184 -1.62 1.30 -30.38
C SER A 184 -2.29 1.92 -29.15
N GLY A 185 -1.83 3.10 -28.76
CA GLY A 185 -2.34 3.85 -27.61
C GLY A 185 -1.31 4.01 -26.51
N LYS A 186 -1.76 4.26 -25.30
CA LYS A 186 -0.90 4.35 -24.12
C LYS A 186 -0.65 2.95 -23.55
N LEU A 187 0.58 2.46 -23.61
CA LEU A 187 0.92 1.11 -23.17
C LEU A 187 0.48 0.81 -21.71
N PRO A 188 0.71 1.69 -20.71
CA PRO A 188 0.21 1.47 -19.35
C PRO A 188 -1.30 1.28 -19.29
N GLN A 189 -2.05 2.04 -20.10
CA GLN A 189 -3.51 1.98 -20.12
C GLN A 189 -4.03 0.71 -20.79
N ALA A 190 -3.37 0.26 -21.87
CA ALA A 190 -3.70 -0.98 -22.55
C ALA A 190 -3.50 -2.19 -21.63
N MET A 191 -2.34 -2.29 -20.95
CA MET A 191 -2.08 -3.33 -19.94
C MET A 191 -3.10 -3.29 -18.80
N ARG A 192 -3.45 -2.07 -18.31
CA ARG A 192 -4.43 -1.92 -17.24
C ARG A 192 -5.83 -2.36 -17.67
N ALA A 193 -6.22 -2.11 -18.93
CA ALA A 193 -7.48 -2.59 -19.49
C ALA A 193 -7.49 -4.11 -19.61
N SER A 194 -6.42 -4.68 -20.16
CA SER A 194 -6.27 -6.12 -20.36
C SER A 194 -6.37 -6.94 -19.07
N MET A 195 -6.03 -6.35 -17.91
CA MET A 195 -6.04 -7.04 -16.61
C MET A 195 -7.21 -6.65 -15.70
N ALA A 196 -8.20 -5.93 -16.20
CA ALA A 196 -9.33 -5.44 -15.42
C ALA A 196 -10.37 -6.55 -15.14
N ILE A 197 -10.05 -7.50 -14.27
CA ILE A 197 -10.93 -8.63 -13.91
C ILE A 197 -12.26 -8.09 -13.38
N PRO A 198 -13.41 -8.46 -13.97
CA PRO A 198 -14.73 -8.01 -13.54
C PRO A 198 -14.98 -8.31 -12.05
N ALA A 199 -15.69 -7.43 -11.37
CA ALA A 199 -15.96 -7.43 -9.93
C ALA A 199 -14.74 -7.21 -9.03
N ALA A 200 -13.54 -7.61 -9.41
CA ALA A 200 -12.31 -7.33 -8.65
C ALA A 200 -11.80 -5.91 -8.94
N PHE A 201 -11.58 -5.59 -10.21
CA PHE A 201 -11.07 -4.29 -10.62
C PHE A 201 -12.11 -3.45 -11.36
N SER A 202 -12.04 -2.13 -11.18
CA SER A 202 -12.86 -1.20 -11.97
C SER A 202 -12.48 -1.29 -13.46
N PRO A 203 -13.50 -1.26 -14.36
CA PRO A 203 -13.27 -1.23 -15.80
C PRO A 203 -12.46 -0.01 -16.23
N VAL A 204 -11.75 -0.12 -17.33
CA VAL A 204 -11.03 1.00 -17.96
C VAL A 204 -11.87 1.59 -19.07
N ARG A 205 -12.08 2.90 -19.03
CA ARG A 205 -12.85 3.61 -20.07
C ARG A 205 -11.92 4.29 -21.06
N ILE A 206 -12.07 3.97 -22.34
CA ILE A 206 -11.32 4.57 -23.44
C ILE A 206 -12.32 4.98 -24.52
N GLY A 207 -12.53 6.29 -24.70
CA GLY A 207 -13.58 6.78 -25.58
C GLY A 207 -14.96 6.29 -25.12
N ASN A 208 -15.69 5.64 -26.01
CA ASN A 208 -17.01 5.08 -25.73
C ASN A 208 -16.99 3.62 -25.22
N LYS A 209 -15.81 3.02 -25.13
CA LYS A 209 -15.64 1.62 -24.71
C LYS A 209 -15.48 1.52 -23.18
N VAL A 210 -16.03 0.45 -22.63
CA VAL A 210 -15.87 0.06 -21.22
C VAL A 210 -15.16 -1.29 -21.16
N LEU A 211 -13.87 -1.25 -20.88
CA LEU A 211 -12.96 -2.36 -21.07
C LEU A 211 -12.70 -3.11 -19.78
N VAL A 212 -12.75 -4.41 -19.87
CA VAL A 212 -12.43 -5.37 -18.81
C VAL A 212 -11.38 -6.38 -19.32
N ASP A 213 -10.99 -7.33 -18.47
CA ASP A 213 -9.98 -8.35 -18.77
C ASP A 213 -10.27 -9.05 -20.11
N GLY A 214 -9.23 -9.13 -20.94
CA GLY A 214 -9.30 -9.73 -22.27
C GLY A 214 -9.53 -11.24 -22.24
N GLY A 215 -9.24 -11.89 -21.12
CA GLY A 215 -9.44 -13.33 -20.94
C GLY A 215 -10.85 -13.81 -21.20
N LEU A 216 -11.86 -12.93 -21.04
CA LEU A 216 -13.25 -13.27 -21.34
C LEU A 216 -13.49 -13.57 -22.83
N LYS A 217 -12.66 -13.09 -23.74
CA LYS A 217 -12.78 -13.29 -25.19
C LYS A 217 -11.61 -14.08 -25.77
N ASN A 218 -10.38 -13.71 -25.44
CA ASN A 218 -9.19 -14.32 -25.97
C ASN A 218 -8.09 -14.35 -24.91
N ASN A 219 -8.05 -15.40 -24.13
CA ASN A 219 -7.09 -15.52 -23.03
C ASN A 219 -5.69 -15.97 -23.47
N TYR A 220 -5.53 -16.41 -24.71
CA TYR A 220 -4.28 -16.93 -25.26
C TYR A 220 -4.14 -16.49 -26.74
N PRO A 221 -3.72 -15.24 -27.02
CA PRO A 221 -3.89 -14.58 -28.33
C PRO A 221 -2.84 -14.98 -29.36
N VAL A 222 -2.87 -16.23 -29.79
CA VAL A 222 -2.01 -16.78 -30.89
C VAL A 222 -2.47 -16.29 -32.25
N ASP A 223 -3.80 -16.21 -32.45
CA ASP A 223 -4.39 -15.65 -33.65
C ASP A 223 -3.83 -14.27 -33.97
N ILE A 224 -3.79 -13.38 -32.97
CA ILE A 224 -3.22 -12.03 -33.12
C ILE A 224 -1.72 -12.09 -33.47
N ALA A 225 -0.95 -12.96 -32.81
CA ALA A 225 0.47 -13.12 -33.14
C ALA A 225 0.68 -13.56 -34.60
N ARG A 226 -0.18 -14.45 -35.11
CA ARG A 226 -0.17 -14.87 -36.51
C ARG A 226 -0.54 -13.73 -37.47
N GLU A 227 -1.56 -12.92 -37.12
CA GLU A 227 -1.95 -11.74 -37.87
C GLU A 227 -0.82 -10.69 -37.93
N MET A 228 -0.04 -10.55 -36.86
CA MET A 228 1.18 -9.72 -36.82
C MET A 228 2.33 -10.27 -37.65
N GLY A 229 2.17 -11.45 -38.25
CA GLY A 229 3.13 -12.07 -39.17
C GLY A 229 4.12 -13.05 -38.53
N ALA A 230 3.76 -13.64 -37.37
CA ALA A 230 4.55 -14.70 -36.75
C ALA A 230 4.55 -15.99 -37.62
N GLU A 231 5.71 -16.47 -37.97
CA GLU A 231 5.89 -17.73 -38.70
C GLU A 231 6.11 -18.92 -37.76
N ILE A 232 6.63 -18.64 -36.56
CA ILE A 232 6.79 -19.59 -35.45
C ILE A 232 6.19 -18.96 -34.19
N VAL A 233 5.35 -19.73 -33.49
CA VAL A 233 4.72 -19.30 -32.26
C VAL A 233 5.12 -20.22 -31.13
N ILE A 234 5.70 -19.65 -30.08
CA ILE A 234 5.96 -20.27 -28.78
C ILE A 234 4.95 -19.73 -27.81
N GLY A 235 4.07 -20.56 -27.28
CA GLY A 235 2.99 -20.14 -26.44
C GLY A 235 3.04 -20.75 -25.05
N VAL A 236 2.64 -19.96 -24.05
CA VAL A 236 2.66 -20.35 -22.63
C VAL A 236 1.29 -20.13 -22.03
N THR A 237 0.73 -21.20 -21.47
CA THR A 237 -0.53 -21.12 -20.70
C THR A 237 -0.30 -21.44 -19.22
N VAL A 238 -1.00 -20.68 -18.37
CA VAL A 238 -0.95 -20.81 -16.90
C VAL A 238 -2.35 -21.05 -16.31
N GLN A 239 -3.26 -21.56 -17.13
CA GLN A 239 -4.59 -21.94 -16.66
C GLN A 239 -4.49 -23.21 -15.82
N GLY A 240 -5.17 -23.21 -14.67
CA GLY A 240 -5.28 -24.41 -13.84
C GLY A 240 -6.29 -25.41 -14.40
N PRO A 241 -6.30 -26.66 -13.88
CA PRO A 241 -7.35 -27.61 -14.18
C PRO A 241 -8.74 -27.07 -13.81
N PRO A 242 -9.82 -27.58 -14.41
CA PRO A 242 -11.18 -27.25 -13.98
C PRO A 242 -11.35 -27.51 -12.48
N LYS A 243 -12.06 -26.63 -11.78
CA LYS A 243 -12.43 -26.84 -10.37
C LYS A 243 -13.48 -27.96 -10.28
N GLU A 244 -13.40 -28.75 -9.23
CA GLU A 244 -14.40 -29.77 -8.91
C GLU A 244 -15.62 -29.11 -8.23
N ALA A 245 -16.77 -29.83 -8.22
CA ALA A 245 -18.02 -29.30 -7.66
C ALA A 245 -17.88 -28.95 -6.15
N GLU A 246 -17.02 -29.70 -5.44
CA GLU A 246 -16.75 -29.55 -4.02
C GLU A 246 -16.01 -28.22 -3.69
N ASP A 247 -15.29 -27.63 -4.67
CA ASP A 247 -14.58 -26.36 -4.51
C ASP A 247 -15.51 -25.13 -4.64
N MET A 248 -16.81 -25.34 -4.88
CA MET A 248 -17.79 -24.30 -5.24
C MET A 248 -18.58 -23.77 -4.03
N GLY A 249 -17.92 -23.63 -2.89
CA GLY A 249 -18.58 -23.36 -1.60
C GLY A 249 -19.07 -21.92 -1.32
N GLY A 250 -19.00 -20.96 -2.26
CA GLY A 250 -19.43 -19.58 -1.99
C GLY A 250 -19.59 -18.72 -3.23
N THR A 251 -20.28 -17.56 -3.09
CA THR A 251 -20.58 -16.63 -4.20
C THR A 251 -19.32 -16.19 -4.96
N MET A 252 -18.21 -15.93 -4.26
CA MET A 252 -16.95 -15.52 -4.88
C MET A 252 -16.27 -16.68 -5.64
N SER A 253 -16.38 -17.92 -5.17
CA SER A 253 -15.85 -19.08 -5.90
C SER A 253 -16.66 -19.36 -7.17
N ILE A 254 -17.98 -19.16 -7.13
CA ILE A 254 -18.88 -19.28 -8.28
C ILE A 254 -18.54 -18.19 -9.31
N LEU A 255 -18.38 -16.92 -8.88
CA LEU A 255 -18.02 -15.80 -9.77
C LEU A 255 -16.64 -16.03 -10.41
N SER A 256 -15.65 -16.47 -9.63
CA SER A 256 -14.34 -16.86 -10.15
C SER A 256 -14.44 -17.98 -11.19
N GLN A 257 -15.29 -18.98 -10.96
CA GLN A 257 -15.49 -20.08 -11.90
C GLN A 257 -16.17 -19.62 -13.19
N ILE A 258 -17.15 -18.72 -13.12
CA ILE A 258 -17.78 -18.15 -14.32
C ILE A 258 -16.73 -17.43 -15.19
N ILE A 259 -15.82 -16.69 -14.56
CA ILE A 259 -14.72 -16.02 -15.24
C ILE A 259 -13.76 -17.07 -15.84
N ASP A 260 -13.34 -18.06 -15.06
CA ASP A 260 -12.40 -19.10 -15.48
C ASP A 260 -12.94 -19.92 -16.67
N VAL A 261 -14.26 -20.19 -16.71
CA VAL A 261 -14.91 -20.90 -17.84
C VAL A 261 -14.91 -20.02 -19.09
N ASN A 262 -15.25 -18.74 -18.95
CA ASN A 262 -15.24 -17.81 -20.11
C ASN A 262 -13.81 -17.55 -20.63
N CYS A 263 -12.79 -17.64 -19.78
CA CYS A 263 -11.39 -17.53 -20.19
C CYS A 263 -10.88 -18.73 -21.03
N LYS A 264 -11.70 -19.73 -21.31
CA LYS A 264 -11.37 -20.85 -22.24
C LYS A 264 -11.80 -20.58 -23.69
N ASN A 265 -12.47 -19.46 -23.97
CA ASN A 265 -12.82 -19.10 -25.34
C ASN A 265 -11.57 -19.01 -26.20
N LYS A 266 -11.62 -19.54 -27.43
CA LYS A 266 -10.54 -19.59 -28.44
C LYS A 266 -9.25 -20.34 -27.98
N VAL A 267 -9.15 -20.84 -26.76
CA VAL A 267 -7.88 -21.40 -26.25
C VAL A 267 -7.49 -22.66 -27.03
N ASP A 268 -8.40 -23.58 -27.25
CA ASP A 268 -8.11 -24.84 -27.98
C ASP A 268 -7.77 -24.58 -29.45
N GLU A 269 -8.46 -23.64 -30.09
CA GLU A 269 -8.17 -23.19 -31.46
C GLU A 269 -6.77 -22.55 -31.53
N ASN A 270 -6.43 -21.72 -30.58
CA ASN A 270 -5.13 -21.04 -30.51
C ASN A 270 -3.99 -22.01 -30.15
N ILE A 271 -4.24 -23.06 -29.35
CA ILE A 271 -3.25 -24.13 -29.11
C ILE A 271 -2.94 -24.86 -30.42
N ALA A 272 -3.96 -25.15 -31.25
CA ALA A 272 -3.76 -25.80 -32.52
C ALA A 272 -2.90 -24.98 -33.53
N MET A 273 -2.85 -23.66 -33.37
CA MET A 273 -2.00 -22.76 -34.17
C MET A 273 -0.62 -22.51 -33.57
N THR A 274 -0.29 -23.13 -32.43
CA THR A 274 0.98 -22.95 -31.73
C THR A 274 2.01 -23.98 -32.16
N ASP A 275 3.25 -23.58 -32.52
CA ASP A 275 4.33 -24.51 -32.86
C ASP A 275 4.91 -25.22 -31.63
N LEU A 276 5.02 -24.53 -30.52
CA LEU A 276 5.43 -25.08 -29.22
C LEU A 276 4.56 -24.53 -28.12
N HIS A 277 3.68 -25.35 -27.57
CA HIS A 277 2.82 -24.99 -26.46
C HIS A 277 3.38 -25.55 -25.15
N MET A 278 3.53 -24.69 -24.15
CA MET A 278 3.96 -25.05 -22.79
C MET A 278 2.83 -24.72 -21.78
N ALA A 279 2.32 -25.73 -21.13
CA ALA A 279 1.27 -25.60 -20.11
C ALA A 279 1.89 -25.76 -18.73
N VAL A 280 2.09 -24.64 -18.05
CA VAL A 280 2.74 -24.66 -16.72
C VAL A 280 1.77 -25.16 -15.65
N ASP A 281 2.21 -26.12 -14.84
CA ASP A 281 1.46 -26.59 -13.67
C ASP A 281 1.33 -25.50 -12.60
N THR A 282 0.12 -25.01 -12.42
CA THR A 282 -0.21 -23.98 -11.42
C THR A 282 -1.05 -24.53 -10.25
N LYS A 283 -1.09 -25.86 -10.07
CA LYS A 283 -1.85 -26.51 -8.99
C LYS A 283 -1.44 -25.96 -7.61
N GLY A 284 -2.43 -25.63 -6.80
CA GLY A 284 -2.25 -25.05 -5.45
C GLY A 284 -2.22 -23.51 -5.43
N TYR A 285 -2.26 -22.85 -6.59
CA TYR A 285 -2.26 -21.39 -6.69
C TYR A 285 -3.47 -20.87 -7.49
N ASN A 286 -3.92 -19.66 -7.12
CA ASN A 286 -5.01 -18.96 -7.80
C ASN A 286 -4.57 -17.59 -8.31
N ALA A 287 -5.48 -16.85 -8.95
CA ALA A 287 -5.19 -15.54 -9.53
C ALA A 287 -4.75 -14.47 -8.50
N ALA A 288 -5.02 -14.68 -7.21
CA ALA A 288 -4.69 -13.77 -6.11
C ALA A 288 -3.47 -14.21 -5.27
N SER A 289 -2.74 -15.25 -5.68
CA SER A 289 -1.59 -15.82 -4.93
C SER A 289 -0.32 -14.99 -5.12
N PHE A 290 -0.32 -13.74 -4.65
CA PHE A 290 0.80 -12.80 -4.76
C PHE A 290 1.74 -12.81 -3.54
N THR A 291 1.98 -13.96 -2.91
CA THR A 291 3.01 -14.08 -1.87
C THR A 291 4.38 -14.34 -2.50
N LEU A 292 5.45 -13.95 -1.82
CA LEU A 292 6.81 -14.18 -2.33
C LEU A 292 7.08 -15.67 -2.60
N GLU A 293 6.62 -16.55 -1.69
CA GLU A 293 6.72 -18.01 -1.85
C GLU A 293 5.98 -18.52 -3.08
N ALA A 294 4.77 -17.98 -3.34
CA ALA A 294 4.00 -18.34 -4.53
C ALA A 294 4.71 -17.88 -5.80
N ILE A 295 5.24 -16.65 -5.81
CA ILE A 295 6.01 -16.10 -6.93
C ILE A 295 7.24 -16.97 -7.20
N ASP A 296 8.03 -17.29 -6.16
CA ASP A 296 9.20 -18.16 -6.28
C ASP A 296 8.85 -19.51 -6.89
N THR A 297 7.79 -20.13 -6.41
CA THR A 297 7.35 -21.44 -6.90
C THR A 297 6.84 -21.37 -8.32
N LEU A 298 6.05 -20.35 -8.68
CA LEU A 298 5.49 -20.20 -10.01
C LEU A 298 6.57 -19.90 -11.05
N VAL A 299 7.52 -19.02 -10.76
CA VAL A 299 8.67 -18.75 -11.63
C VAL A 299 9.49 -20.02 -11.85
N ARG A 300 9.80 -20.76 -10.78
CA ARG A 300 10.52 -22.02 -10.84
C ARG A 300 9.77 -23.07 -11.69
N ARG A 301 8.44 -23.23 -11.51
CA ARG A 301 7.64 -24.16 -12.31
C ARG A 301 7.62 -23.79 -13.79
N GLY A 302 7.60 -22.48 -14.12
CA GLY A 302 7.73 -22.01 -15.48
C GLY A 302 9.10 -22.38 -16.10
N GLU A 303 10.17 -22.24 -15.33
CA GLU A 303 11.51 -22.63 -15.74
C GLU A 303 11.62 -24.15 -15.92
N GLU A 304 11.10 -24.95 -14.99
CA GLU A 304 11.05 -26.41 -15.07
C GLU A 304 10.26 -26.90 -16.29
N GLU A 305 9.10 -26.28 -16.57
CA GLU A 305 8.30 -26.64 -17.75
C GLU A 305 9.03 -26.36 -19.05
N ALA A 306 9.62 -25.18 -19.18
CA ALA A 306 10.38 -24.85 -20.37
C ALA A 306 11.64 -25.73 -20.53
N MET A 307 12.29 -26.11 -19.42
CA MET A 307 13.42 -27.05 -19.46
C MET A 307 12.99 -28.47 -19.88
N ARG A 308 11.77 -28.94 -19.56
CA ARG A 308 11.24 -30.20 -20.09
C ARG A 308 11.11 -30.17 -21.61
N HIS A 309 10.88 -29.00 -22.19
CA HIS A 309 10.77 -28.79 -23.63
C HIS A 309 12.10 -28.35 -24.27
N TRP A 310 13.23 -28.45 -23.58
CA TRP A 310 14.54 -27.96 -24.05
C TRP A 310 14.90 -28.46 -25.45
N ASP A 311 14.75 -29.76 -25.71
CA ASP A 311 15.10 -30.34 -26.99
C ASP A 311 14.19 -29.82 -28.14
N GLN A 312 12.91 -29.59 -27.84
CA GLN A 312 11.95 -28.99 -28.77
C GLN A 312 12.30 -27.53 -29.06
N ILE A 313 12.71 -26.77 -28.02
CA ILE A 313 13.16 -25.38 -28.15
C ILE A 313 14.41 -25.33 -29.04
N MET A 314 15.37 -26.22 -28.83
CA MET A 314 16.57 -26.29 -29.65
C MET A 314 16.29 -26.74 -31.10
N ALA A 315 15.32 -27.64 -31.30
CA ALA A 315 14.85 -27.99 -32.62
C ALA A 315 14.16 -26.81 -33.33
N LEU A 316 13.35 -26.04 -32.60
CA LEU A 316 12.77 -24.79 -33.11
C LEU A 316 13.82 -23.78 -33.49
N LYS A 317 14.89 -23.64 -32.72
CA LYS A 317 16.02 -22.73 -33.02
C LYS A 317 16.60 -23.02 -34.41
N SER A 318 16.75 -24.30 -34.77
CA SER A 318 17.18 -24.70 -36.11
C SER A 318 16.14 -24.37 -37.18
N ARG A 319 14.83 -24.54 -36.89
CA ARG A 319 13.73 -24.19 -37.82
C ARG A 319 13.61 -22.68 -38.04
N ILE A 320 13.97 -21.86 -37.05
CA ILE A 320 14.03 -20.40 -37.14
C ILE A 320 15.07 -19.96 -38.16
N GLY A 321 16.14 -20.73 -38.32
CA GLY A 321 17.23 -20.42 -39.26
C GLY A 321 18.33 -19.55 -38.66
N VAL A 322 18.52 -19.60 -37.33
CA VAL A 322 19.65 -18.93 -36.65
C VAL A 322 20.79 -19.91 -36.36
N LYS A 323 21.99 -19.39 -36.22
CA LYS A 323 23.17 -20.20 -35.86
C LYS A 323 23.03 -20.79 -34.47
N PRO A 324 23.64 -21.96 -34.17
CA PRO A 324 23.54 -22.57 -32.82
C PRO A 324 24.04 -21.67 -31.70
N ASP A 325 25.06 -20.86 -31.93
CA ASP A 325 25.69 -19.92 -31.02
C ASP A 325 25.00 -18.54 -31.00
N TYR A 326 23.94 -18.33 -31.78
CA TYR A 326 23.21 -17.08 -31.83
C TYR A 326 22.71 -16.69 -30.41
N ARG A 327 22.93 -15.43 -30.06
CA ARG A 327 22.38 -14.78 -28.90
C ARG A 327 21.65 -13.51 -29.34
N PRO A 328 20.39 -13.32 -28.96
CA PRO A 328 19.70 -12.06 -29.22
C PRO A 328 20.37 -10.90 -28.47
N GLU A 329 20.23 -9.71 -29.01
CA GLU A 329 20.66 -8.49 -28.32
C GLU A 329 19.87 -8.34 -27.03
N ILE A 330 20.57 -8.01 -25.93
CA ILE A 330 19.93 -7.75 -24.65
C ILE A 330 19.41 -6.32 -24.65
N LEU A 331 18.11 -6.19 -24.68
CA LEU A 331 17.44 -4.91 -24.53
C LEU A 331 17.51 -4.44 -23.07
N HIS A 332 17.58 -3.14 -22.88
CA HIS A 332 17.61 -2.52 -21.55
C HIS A 332 16.46 -1.52 -21.41
N PRO A 333 15.64 -1.66 -20.34
CA PRO A 333 14.55 -0.72 -20.12
C PRO A 333 15.07 0.68 -19.79
N LEU A 334 14.34 1.70 -20.22
CA LEU A 334 14.73 3.10 -19.98
C LEU A 334 14.60 3.52 -18.51
N ARG A 335 13.68 2.93 -17.75
CA ARG A 335 13.41 3.30 -16.37
C ARG A 335 14.64 3.30 -15.45
N PRO A 336 15.48 2.26 -15.38
CA PRO A 336 16.65 2.29 -14.51
C PRO A 336 17.59 3.45 -14.81
N GLN A 337 17.76 3.79 -16.08
CA GLN A 337 18.60 4.90 -16.49
C GLN A 337 18.01 6.24 -16.03
N VAL A 338 16.69 6.44 -16.18
CA VAL A 338 15.99 7.66 -15.80
C VAL A 338 15.87 7.83 -14.27
N MET A 339 15.67 6.73 -13.53
CA MET A 339 15.40 6.77 -12.10
C MET A 339 16.67 6.76 -11.22
N THR A 340 17.82 6.31 -11.75
CA THR A 340 19.09 6.32 -11.00
C THR A 340 19.86 7.60 -11.18
N GLU A 341 19.59 8.39 -12.22
CA GLU A 341 20.30 9.61 -12.55
C GLU A 341 19.48 10.86 -12.17
N LYS A 342 20.19 11.94 -11.84
CA LYS A 342 19.57 13.26 -11.67
C LYS A 342 19.49 13.95 -13.02
N HIS A 343 18.27 14.25 -13.47
CA HIS A 343 18.05 14.93 -14.72
C HIS A 343 17.77 16.41 -14.49
N ARG A 344 18.47 17.27 -15.24
CA ARG A 344 18.24 18.72 -15.20
C ARG A 344 16.84 19.05 -15.69
N ILE A 345 16.08 19.78 -14.91
CA ILE A 345 14.74 20.23 -15.27
C ILE A 345 14.84 21.41 -16.23
N ILE A 346 14.41 21.24 -17.48
CA ILE A 346 14.32 22.33 -18.45
C ILE A 346 12.98 23.05 -18.32
N GLU A 347 11.90 22.28 -18.20
CA GLU A 347 10.54 22.81 -18.13
C GLU A 347 9.72 22.00 -17.12
N VAL A 348 8.87 22.69 -16.35
CA VAL A 348 7.88 22.06 -15.47
C VAL A 348 6.52 22.58 -15.86
N SER A 349 5.61 21.69 -16.19
CA SER A 349 4.20 21.98 -16.44
C SER A 349 3.29 21.21 -15.50
N PHE A 350 2.12 21.78 -15.25
CA PHE A 350 1.09 21.19 -14.38
C PHE A 350 -0.22 21.13 -15.16
N GLU A 351 -0.80 19.95 -15.23
CA GLU A 351 -2.05 19.68 -15.95
C GLU A 351 -3.18 19.36 -14.97
N ASN A 352 -4.39 19.82 -15.30
CA ASN A 352 -5.60 19.58 -14.51
C ASN A 352 -5.55 20.10 -13.06
N MET A 353 -4.77 21.17 -12.83
CA MET A 353 -4.64 21.82 -11.53
C MET A 353 -5.10 23.28 -11.56
N THR A 354 -5.46 23.81 -10.37
CA THR A 354 -5.70 25.22 -10.23
C THR A 354 -4.40 26.00 -10.21
N PRO A 355 -4.36 27.28 -10.70
CA PRO A 355 -3.14 28.09 -10.62
C PRO A 355 -2.62 28.31 -9.19
N GLN A 356 -3.50 28.15 -8.20
CA GLN A 356 -3.13 28.27 -6.79
C GLN A 356 -2.37 27.01 -6.31
N ASP A 357 -2.81 25.83 -6.71
CA ASP A 357 -2.16 24.56 -6.37
C ASP A 357 -0.80 24.43 -7.07
N GLU A 358 -0.71 24.85 -8.35
CA GLU A 358 0.55 24.92 -9.06
C GLU A 358 1.55 25.83 -8.33
N ARG A 359 1.11 27.04 -7.93
CA ARG A 359 1.95 27.98 -7.18
C ARG A 359 2.44 27.40 -5.87
N PHE A 360 1.56 26.69 -5.15
CA PHE A 360 1.91 25.99 -3.92
C PHE A 360 3.02 24.96 -4.14
N LEU A 361 2.88 24.07 -5.15
CA LEU A 361 3.89 23.05 -5.44
C LEU A 361 5.22 23.66 -5.86
N ARG A 362 5.20 24.67 -6.72
CA ARG A 362 6.42 25.40 -7.14
C ARG A 362 7.16 26.02 -5.96
N GLN A 363 6.43 26.60 -5.00
CA GLN A 363 7.02 27.20 -3.81
C GLN A 363 7.52 26.16 -2.80
N LYS A 364 6.73 25.14 -2.53
CA LYS A 364 7.07 24.09 -1.55
C LYS A 364 8.33 23.33 -1.95
N PHE A 365 8.47 22.99 -3.22
CA PHE A 365 9.59 22.22 -3.76
C PHE A 365 10.66 23.08 -4.42
N ASN A 366 10.48 24.41 -4.38
CA ASN A 366 11.41 25.38 -4.96
C ASN A 366 11.81 25.04 -6.41
N LEU A 367 10.80 24.60 -7.23
CA LEU A 367 11.03 24.14 -8.59
C LEU A 367 11.45 25.29 -9.51
N ARG A 368 12.72 25.33 -9.87
CA ARG A 368 13.31 26.34 -10.75
C ARG A 368 13.80 25.69 -12.03
N PRO A 369 13.09 25.87 -13.16
CA PRO A 369 13.58 25.39 -14.46
C PRO A 369 15.01 25.87 -14.75
N MET A 370 15.79 25.04 -15.40
CA MET A 370 17.20 25.23 -15.75
C MET A 370 18.21 25.25 -14.59
N LYS A 371 17.74 25.18 -13.33
CA LYS A 371 18.60 25.18 -12.14
C LYS A 371 18.52 23.90 -11.33
N ASP A 372 17.31 23.32 -11.21
CA ASP A 372 17.07 22.18 -10.35
C ASP A 372 17.07 20.87 -11.15
N TYR A 373 17.15 19.75 -10.44
CA TYR A 373 17.20 18.40 -10.98
C TYR A 373 16.02 17.60 -10.44
N ILE A 374 15.50 16.66 -11.25
CA ILE A 374 14.52 15.68 -10.80
C ILE A 374 15.20 14.32 -10.65
N ASP A 375 14.82 13.64 -9.60
CA ASP A 375 15.10 12.23 -9.34
C ASP A 375 13.85 11.53 -8.82
N ALA A 376 13.92 10.22 -8.60
CA ALA A 376 12.80 9.44 -8.12
C ALA A 376 12.25 9.91 -6.76
N ASN A 377 13.09 10.48 -5.89
CA ASN A 377 12.67 10.98 -4.59
C ASN A 377 11.82 12.25 -4.74
N LEU A 378 12.28 13.22 -5.53
CA LEU A 378 11.54 14.47 -5.76
C LEU A 378 10.22 14.20 -6.49
N GLU A 379 10.21 13.29 -7.47
CA GLU A 379 8.99 12.84 -8.14
C GLU A 379 7.97 12.28 -7.13
N GLN A 380 8.42 11.39 -6.26
CA GLN A 380 7.57 10.78 -5.24
C GLN A 380 7.05 11.77 -4.21
N GLU A 381 7.90 12.68 -3.73
CA GLU A 381 7.50 13.72 -2.78
C GLU A 381 6.48 14.68 -3.37
N LEU A 382 6.64 15.04 -4.63
CA LEU A 382 5.74 15.95 -5.34
C LEU A 382 4.37 15.32 -5.58
N THR A 383 4.33 14.11 -6.12
CA THR A 383 3.07 13.37 -6.34
C THR A 383 2.36 13.06 -5.03
N THR A 384 3.11 12.78 -3.97
CA THR A 384 2.56 12.64 -2.62
C THR A 384 1.93 13.93 -2.11
N SER A 385 2.62 15.07 -2.27
CA SER A 385 2.07 16.37 -1.88
C SER A 385 0.79 16.72 -2.63
N MET A 386 0.70 16.37 -3.92
CA MET A 386 -0.53 16.53 -4.69
C MET A 386 -1.70 15.72 -4.08
N ARG A 387 -1.43 14.50 -3.61
CA ARG A 387 -2.45 13.63 -3.01
C ARG A 387 -2.81 13.99 -1.57
N VAL A 388 -1.83 14.34 -0.77
CA VAL A 388 -1.99 14.55 0.68
C VAL A 388 -2.34 16.00 1.01
N ASP A 389 -1.62 16.96 0.46
CA ASP A 389 -1.83 18.37 0.78
C ASP A 389 -2.92 19.03 -0.06
N LEU A 390 -3.06 18.61 -1.32
CA LEU A 390 -4.01 19.19 -2.27
C LEU A 390 -5.25 18.32 -2.52
N PHE A 391 -5.32 17.16 -1.88
CA PHE A 391 -6.45 16.21 -1.96
C PHE A 391 -6.80 15.75 -3.37
N TYR A 392 -5.82 15.62 -4.26
CA TYR A 392 -6.04 14.95 -5.54
C TYR A 392 -6.13 13.43 -5.34
N GLN A 393 -7.01 12.79 -6.07
CA GLN A 393 -7.21 11.35 -5.97
C GLN A 393 -6.07 10.58 -6.62
N THR A 394 -5.61 11.07 -7.77
CA THR A 394 -4.45 10.57 -8.48
C THR A 394 -3.50 11.71 -8.83
N ALA A 395 -2.23 11.42 -8.86
CA ALA A 395 -1.15 12.33 -9.24
C ALA A 395 -0.15 11.54 -10.08
N GLU A 396 0.10 12.02 -11.28
CA GLU A 396 1.01 11.40 -12.23
C GLU A 396 2.16 12.35 -12.53
N CYS A 397 3.36 11.79 -12.72
CA CYS A 397 4.52 12.51 -13.20
C CYS A 397 5.01 11.88 -14.50
N ARG A 398 5.09 12.67 -15.56
CA ARG A 398 5.68 12.26 -16.84
C ARG A 398 6.98 12.99 -17.03
N ILE A 399 8.05 12.24 -17.27
CA ILE A 399 9.39 12.77 -17.51
C ILE A 399 9.72 12.52 -18.98
N LEU A 400 9.90 13.61 -19.74
CA LEU A 400 10.17 13.56 -21.16
C LEU A 400 11.55 14.14 -21.45
N PRO A 401 12.44 13.46 -22.19
CA PRO A 401 13.72 14.02 -22.59
C PRO A 401 13.51 15.20 -23.55
N VAL A 402 14.29 16.27 -23.34
CA VAL A 402 14.29 17.43 -24.24
C VAL A 402 15.60 17.45 -25.00
N LYS A 403 15.51 17.28 -26.33
CA LYS A 403 16.63 17.42 -27.23
C LYS A 403 16.36 18.57 -28.22
N LEU A 404 17.33 19.43 -28.40
CA LEU A 404 17.28 20.42 -29.46
C LEU A 404 17.35 19.72 -30.83
N PRO A 405 16.48 20.07 -31.79
CA PRO A 405 16.31 19.28 -33.00
C PRO A 405 17.53 19.42 -33.92
N LYS A 406 18.29 18.36 -34.12
CA LYS A 406 19.34 18.35 -35.15
C LYS A 406 19.46 17.09 -36.01
N VAL A 407 18.79 15.98 -35.82
CA VAL A 407 18.90 14.83 -36.76
C VAL A 407 17.66 13.95 -36.74
N ALA A 408 17.20 13.46 -37.91
CA ALA A 408 16.14 12.51 -38.07
C ALA A 408 16.56 11.09 -37.64
N PRO A 409 15.67 10.33 -36.98
CA PRO A 409 15.98 9.05 -36.34
C PRO A 409 16.14 7.86 -37.28
N ARG A 410 16.99 6.91 -36.91
CA ARG A 410 17.19 5.66 -37.65
C ARG A 410 16.43 4.45 -37.08
N SER A 411 16.21 4.38 -35.80
CA SER A 411 15.28 3.42 -35.16
C SER A 411 14.76 3.99 -33.86
N LEU A 412 13.53 3.61 -33.47
CA LEU A 412 12.84 4.21 -32.31
C LEU A 412 13.54 3.89 -30.98
N PHE A 413 14.13 2.72 -30.89
CA PHE A 413 14.76 2.26 -29.66
C PHE A 413 16.15 2.88 -29.44
N THR A 414 17.02 2.76 -30.43
CA THR A 414 18.37 3.37 -30.42
C THR A 414 18.28 4.89 -30.27
N GLU A 415 17.25 5.50 -30.81
CA GLU A 415 17.03 6.92 -30.70
C GLU A 415 16.58 7.37 -29.32
N ARG A 416 15.64 6.66 -28.67
CA ARG A 416 15.24 6.96 -27.29
C ARG A 416 16.39 6.78 -26.30
N ASP A 417 17.19 5.73 -26.47
CA ASP A 417 18.38 5.51 -25.65
C ASP A 417 19.42 6.64 -25.86
N SER A 418 19.61 7.09 -27.10
CA SER A 418 20.48 8.22 -27.41
C SER A 418 19.91 9.54 -26.87
N ILE A 419 18.59 9.75 -26.96
CA ILE A 419 17.93 10.95 -26.42
C ILE A 419 18.13 11.06 -24.90
N TRP A 420 17.99 9.96 -24.17
CA TRP A 420 18.20 9.94 -22.72
C TRP A 420 19.66 10.17 -22.33
N ARG A 421 20.61 9.68 -23.12
CA ARG A 421 22.06 9.88 -22.90
C ARG A 421 22.57 11.26 -23.30
N GLU A 422 21.98 11.85 -24.34
CA GLU A 422 22.43 13.11 -24.94
C GLU A 422 21.51 14.30 -24.65
N ALA A 423 20.41 14.07 -23.88
CA ALA A 423 19.47 15.14 -23.61
C ALA A 423 20.09 16.23 -22.74
N ASP A 424 19.90 17.50 -23.11
CA ASP A 424 20.30 18.65 -22.29
C ASP A 424 19.54 18.73 -20.96
N GLY A 425 18.46 17.98 -20.83
CA GLY A 425 17.63 17.83 -19.65
C GLY A 425 16.25 17.26 -19.97
N VAL A 426 15.32 17.44 -19.04
CA VAL A 426 13.98 16.86 -19.14
C VAL A 426 12.89 17.91 -18.97
N ARG A 427 11.76 17.67 -19.65
CA ARG A 427 10.47 18.30 -19.35
C ARG A 427 9.75 17.41 -18.37
N VAL A 428 9.27 17.99 -17.27
CA VAL A 428 8.51 17.29 -16.26
C VAL A 428 7.08 17.79 -16.27
N ILE A 429 6.13 16.88 -16.40
CA ILE A 429 4.69 17.18 -16.46
C ILE A 429 4.03 16.48 -15.29
N PHE A 430 3.46 17.28 -14.38
CA PHE A 430 2.64 16.77 -13.28
C PHE A 430 1.18 16.90 -13.65
N SER A 431 0.48 15.79 -13.73
CA SER A 431 -0.96 15.73 -14.03
C SER A 431 -1.73 15.33 -12.79
N ALA A 432 -2.74 16.13 -12.44
CA ALA A 432 -3.67 15.82 -11.35
C ALA A 432 -4.92 15.16 -11.90
N GLY A 433 -5.39 14.12 -11.21
CA GLY A 433 -6.72 13.56 -11.45
C GLY A 433 -7.82 14.32 -10.72
N ASP A 434 -8.97 13.68 -10.54
CA ASP A 434 -10.05 14.25 -9.75
C ASP A 434 -9.64 14.49 -8.30
N ARG A 435 -10.26 15.46 -7.65
CA ARG A 435 -10.08 15.64 -6.20
C ARG A 435 -10.77 14.52 -5.43
N LYS A 436 -10.21 14.17 -4.28
CA LYS A 436 -10.76 13.14 -3.39
C LYS A 436 -12.24 13.41 -3.13
N SER A 437 -13.05 12.40 -3.31
CA SER A 437 -14.45 12.37 -2.96
C SER A 437 -14.62 12.08 -1.47
N VAL A 438 -15.84 12.21 -0.97
CA VAL A 438 -16.18 11.75 0.38
C VAL A 438 -15.83 10.27 0.50
N GLN A 439 -15.11 9.91 1.56
CA GLN A 439 -14.72 8.52 1.82
C GLN A 439 -15.51 7.96 2.99
N PHE A 440 -16.05 6.79 2.81
CA PHE A 440 -16.67 6.00 3.86
C PHE A 440 -15.72 4.90 4.31
N HIS A 441 -15.63 4.70 5.61
CA HIS A 441 -14.78 3.68 6.24
C HIS A 441 -15.60 2.81 7.16
N ALA A 442 -15.29 1.52 7.21
CA ALA A 442 -15.89 0.59 8.16
C ALA A 442 -14.82 -0.25 8.85
N GLY A 443 -14.94 -0.37 10.16
CA GLY A 443 -14.11 -1.20 11.02
C GLY A 443 -14.99 -2.12 11.87
N PHE A 444 -14.50 -3.32 12.15
CA PHE A 444 -15.15 -4.27 13.04
C PHE A 444 -14.10 -4.85 13.99
N ARG A 445 -14.50 -5.04 15.23
CA ARG A 445 -13.73 -5.74 16.25
C ARG A 445 -14.63 -6.63 17.09
N TYR A 446 -14.12 -7.79 17.42
CA TYR A 446 -14.69 -8.65 18.47
C TYR A 446 -13.57 -9.05 19.43
N ASP A 447 -13.79 -8.86 20.71
CA ASP A 447 -12.86 -9.28 21.75
C ASP A 447 -13.59 -9.74 23.02
N SER A 448 -12.83 -10.37 23.93
CA SER A 448 -13.40 -10.94 25.16
C SER A 448 -13.87 -9.90 26.18
N GLU A 449 -13.51 -8.61 26.05
CA GLU A 449 -13.85 -7.53 27.00
C GLU A 449 -15.00 -6.65 26.49
N GLU A 450 -14.95 -6.25 25.24
CA GLU A 450 -15.95 -5.35 24.66
C GLU A 450 -17.02 -6.09 23.85
N TYR A 451 -16.79 -7.39 23.58
CA TYR A 451 -17.57 -8.20 22.65
C TYR A 451 -17.51 -7.63 21.23
N ALA A 452 -18.64 -7.27 20.64
CA ALA A 452 -18.67 -6.73 19.29
C ALA A 452 -18.65 -5.20 19.31
N ALA A 453 -17.78 -4.61 18.47
CA ALA A 453 -17.77 -3.18 18.22
C ALA A 453 -17.66 -2.93 16.70
N VAL A 454 -18.44 -1.97 16.20
CA VAL A 454 -18.40 -1.51 14.81
C VAL A 454 -18.00 -0.04 14.82
N GLN A 455 -17.02 0.32 14.00
CA GLN A 455 -16.64 1.69 13.80
C GLN A 455 -16.89 2.11 12.35
N LEU A 456 -17.67 3.17 12.19
CA LEU A 456 -17.96 3.80 10.91
C LEU A 456 -17.24 5.14 10.86
N GLY A 457 -16.61 5.43 9.73
CA GLY A 457 -15.92 6.68 9.50
C GLY A 457 -16.42 7.35 8.22
N LEU A 458 -16.52 8.66 8.25
CA LEU A 458 -16.81 9.48 7.09
C LEU A 458 -15.75 10.57 6.98
N ASN A 459 -15.01 10.59 5.90
CA ASN A 459 -14.01 11.62 5.62
C ASN A 459 -14.52 12.51 4.49
N ILE A 460 -14.66 13.81 4.76
CA ILE A 460 -15.21 14.81 3.85
C ILE A 460 -14.14 15.86 3.55
N PRO A 461 -13.44 15.78 2.42
CA PRO A 461 -12.52 16.83 1.99
C PRO A 461 -13.32 18.03 1.45
N LEU A 462 -13.23 19.16 2.14
CA LEU A 462 -13.87 20.42 1.73
C LEU A 462 -12.95 21.19 0.78
N LYS A 463 -13.46 21.50 -0.39
CA LYS A 463 -12.74 22.19 -1.48
C LYS A 463 -12.78 23.72 -1.30
N THR A 464 -12.27 24.20 -0.18
CA THR A 464 -12.15 25.63 0.10
C THR A 464 -10.80 26.20 -0.35
N ALA A 465 -10.63 27.51 -0.33
CA ALA A 465 -9.36 28.18 -0.68
C ALA A 465 -8.17 27.67 0.17
N THR A 466 -8.43 27.34 1.43
CA THR A 466 -7.55 26.54 2.29
C THR A 466 -8.22 25.20 2.47
N PRO A 467 -7.62 24.09 2.03
CA PRO A 467 -8.24 22.76 2.14
C PRO A 467 -8.55 22.41 3.59
N ILE A 468 -9.76 21.90 3.85
CA ILE A 468 -10.20 21.45 5.15
C ILE A 468 -10.62 20.00 5.02
N ASN A 469 -10.14 19.17 5.92
CA ASN A 469 -10.59 17.79 6.05
C ASN A 469 -11.52 17.64 7.24
N THR A 470 -12.66 17.01 7.04
CA THR A 470 -13.65 16.74 8.12
C THR A 470 -13.75 15.24 8.28
N ASP A 471 -13.43 14.74 9.46
CA ASP A 471 -13.58 13.34 9.82
C ASP A 471 -14.75 13.22 10.83
N ILE A 472 -15.70 12.33 10.54
CA ILE A 472 -16.77 11.95 11.45
C ILE A 472 -16.64 10.47 11.75
N ILE A 473 -16.52 10.10 13.01
CA ILE A 473 -16.35 8.73 13.46
C ILE A 473 -17.50 8.39 14.40
N LEU A 474 -18.14 7.26 14.16
CA LEU A 474 -19.15 6.66 15.02
C LEU A 474 -18.70 5.25 15.41
N ARG A 475 -18.56 4.98 16.69
CA ARG A 475 -18.32 3.66 17.24
C ARG A 475 -19.56 3.18 17.99
N LEU A 476 -20.02 2.00 17.63
CA LEU A 476 -21.15 1.29 18.23
C LEU A 476 -20.63 0.02 18.90
N GLY A 477 -21.00 -0.20 20.15
CA GLY A 477 -20.56 -1.33 20.96
C GLY A 477 -20.91 -1.09 22.45
N LYS A 478 -20.30 -1.83 23.35
CA LYS A 478 -20.41 -1.62 24.80
C LYS A 478 -20.06 -0.17 25.17
N ARG A 479 -19.11 0.45 24.46
CA ARG A 479 -18.70 1.86 24.60
C ARG A 479 -19.04 2.63 23.33
N LEU A 480 -20.08 3.46 23.43
CA LEU A 480 -20.48 4.34 22.33
C LEU A 480 -19.52 5.52 22.23
N MET A 481 -19.07 5.85 21.01
CA MET A 481 -18.28 7.05 20.74
C MET A 481 -18.74 7.73 19.45
N THR A 482 -18.85 9.04 19.48
CA THR A 482 -18.96 9.87 18.28
C THR A 482 -17.87 10.93 18.33
N ARG A 483 -17.13 11.09 17.24
CA ARG A 483 -16.09 12.11 17.10
C ARG A 483 -16.26 12.87 15.80
N ALA A 484 -16.24 14.19 15.87
CA ALA A 484 -16.09 15.06 14.71
C ALA A 484 -14.75 15.79 14.81
N GLU A 485 -14.00 15.82 13.72
CA GLU A 485 -12.68 16.44 13.65
C GLU A 485 -12.57 17.29 12.39
N LEU A 486 -12.14 18.52 12.54
CA LEU A 486 -11.85 19.45 11.46
C LEU A 486 -10.34 19.71 11.44
N THR A 487 -9.66 19.32 10.36
CA THR A 487 -8.23 19.58 10.16
C THR A 487 -8.07 20.55 9.01
N VAL A 488 -7.48 21.71 9.29
CA VAL A 488 -7.16 22.70 8.27
C VAL A 488 -5.80 22.38 7.69
N HIS A 489 -5.68 22.38 6.36
CA HIS A 489 -4.42 22.16 5.64
C HIS A 489 -3.93 23.49 5.06
N PRO A 490 -3.39 24.41 5.89
CA PRO A 490 -2.83 25.64 5.40
C PRO A 490 -1.55 25.33 4.61
N ARG A 491 -1.16 26.26 3.77
CA ARG A 491 0.08 26.16 2.98
C ARG A 491 1.36 26.36 3.83
N PHE A 492 1.24 26.20 5.16
CA PHE A 492 2.33 26.29 6.14
C PHE A 492 2.57 24.92 6.78
N PHE A 493 3.59 24.83 7.63
CA PHE A 493 4.06 23.57 8.24
C PHE A 493 3.11 22.95 9.27
N THR A 494 2.14 23.69 9.79
CA THR A 494 1.22 23.17 10.82
C THR A 494 -0.17 22.91 10.25
N ARG A 495 -0.86 21.90 10.77
CA ARG A 495 -2.23 21.51 10.41
C ARG A 495 -3.15 21.71 11.61
N PRO A 496 -3.64 22.94 11.89
CA PRO A 496 -4.54 23.19 13.01
C PRO A 496 -5.75 22.26 13.00
N MET A 497 -6.12 21.79 14.17
CA MET A 497 -7.19 20.80 14.33
C MET A 497 -8.15 21.24 15.41
N LEU A 498 -9.46 21.10 15.16
CA LEU A 498 -10.52 21.21 16.12
C LEU A 498 -11.28 19.88 16.17
N SER A 499 -11.45 19.31 17.35
CA SER A 499 -12.24 18.09 17.48
C SER A 499 -13.23 18.18 18.63
N TYR A 500 -14.35 17.48 18.43
CA TYR A 500 -15.35 17.25 19.46
C TYR A 500 -15.62 15.75 19.55
N THR A 501 -15.59 15.20 20.77
CA THR A 501 -15.81 13.78 21.02
C THR A 501 -16.84 13.60 22.13
N PHE A 502 -17.83 12.77 21.87
CA PHE A 502 -18.72 12.23 22.85
C PHE A 502 -18.39 10.76 23.08
N ARG A 503 -18.29 10.36 24.36
CA ARG A 503 -18.15 8.96 24.76
C ARG A 503 -19.14 8.61 25.85
N ARG A 504 -19.75 7.43 25.72
CA ARG A 504 -20.44 6.78 26.82
C ARG A 504 -19.57 5.61 27.27
N ASN A 505 -19.01 5.72 28.46
CA ASN A 505 -18.10 4.77 29.05
C ASN A 505 -18.83 3.92 30.10
N ASP A 506 -18.85 2.61 29.88
CA ASP A 506 -19.27 1.58 30.82
C ASP A 506 -18.02 0.83 31.26
N VAL A 507 -17.53 1.11 32.48
CA VAL A 507 -16.22 0.66 32.96
C VAL A 507 -16.35 -0.17 34.20
N ASP A 508 -15.99 -1.45 34.09
CA ASP A 508 -15.77 -2.31 35.26
C ASP A 508 -14.36 -2.06 35.80
N VAL A 509 -14.27 -1.68 37.08
CA VAL A 509 -13.00 -1.44 37.76
C VAL A 509 -12.67 -2.64 38.63
N TYR A 510 -11.47 -3.19 38.40
CA TYR A 510 -10.93 -4.31 39.16
C TYR A 510 -9.76 -3.86 40.03
N MET A 511 -9.62 -4.48 41.19
CA MET A 511 -8.47 -4.35 42.08
C MET A 511 -8.01 -5.75 42.51
N GLU A 512 -6.77 -6.08 42.24
CA GLU A 512 -6.15 -7.38 42.55
C GLU A 512 -6.93 -8.62 42.01
N GLY A 513 -7.62 -8.42 40.89
CA GLY A 513 -8.38 -9.47 40.20
C GLY A 513 -9.83 -9.60 40.60
N ASP A 514 -10.32 -8.80 41.57
CA ASP A 514 -11.71 -8.77 42.00
C ASP A 514 -12.40 -7.49 41.50
N ARG A 515 -13.67 -7.62 41.08
CA ARG A 515 -14.47 -6.51 40.62
C ARG A 515 -14.91 -5.68 41.82
N GLU A 516 -14.45 -4.46 41.88
CA GLU A 516 -14.82 -3.53 42.97
C GLU A 516 -16.12 -2.77 42.66
N TYR A 517 -16.20 -2.17 41.48
CA TYR A 517 -17.36 -1.42 41.05
C TYR A 517 -17.46 -1.26 39.55
N ASN A 518 -18.63 -0.82 39.08
CA ASN A 518 -18.85 -0.38 37.69
C ASN A 518 -19.20 1.10 37.71
N ILE A 519 -18.64 1.87 36.79
CA ILE A 519 -18.96 3.28 36.56
C ILE A 519 -19.53 3.46 35.18
N LEU A 520 -20.71 4.05 35.07
CA LEU A 520 -21.31 4.51 33.84
C LEU A 520 -21.27 6.03 33.79
N TYR A 521 -20.54 6.58 32.83
CA TYR A 521 -20.46 8.05 32.65
C TYR A 521 -20.42 8.44 31.18
N ASN A 522 -20.92 9.64 30.89
CA ASN A 522 -20.78 10.29 29.61
C ASN A 522 -19.64 11.31 29.67
N GLN A 523 -18.77 11.29 28.71
CA GLN A 523 -17.67 12.23 28.53
C GLN A 523 -17.91 13.06 27.29
N PHE A 524 -17.88 14.37 27.46
CA PHE A 524 -17.90 15.34 26.37
C PHE A 524 -16.53 16.01 26.32
N GLN A 525 -15.91 16.05 25.18
CA GLN A 525 -14.54 16.49 25.02
C GLN A 525 -14.41 17.40 23.80
N GLY A 526 -13.99 18.64 24.02
CA GLY A 526 -13.63 19.59 22.97
C GLY A 526 -12.13 19.82 22.97
N GLU A 527 -11.46 19.70 21.84
CA GLU A 527 -10.01 19.91 21.75
C GLU A 527 -9.65 20.82 20.58
N LEU A 528 -8.90 21.88 20.87
CA LEU A 528 -8.30 22.77 19.89
C LEU A 528 -6.78 22.55 19.89
N THR A 529 -6.23 22.16 18.74
CA THR A 529 -4.80 21.91 18.55
C THR A 529 -4.27 22.88 17.49
N PRO A 530 -3.90 24.11 17.85
CA PRO A 530 -3.44 25.13 16.91
C PRO A 530 -2.09 24.78 16.28
N ILE A 531 -1.26 24.03 16.97
CA ILE A 531 0.04 23.58 16.49
C ILE A 531 0.00 22.06 16.36
N ASN A 532 0.05 21.59 15.13
CA ASN A 532 0.04 20.17 14.80
C ASN A 532 0.96 19.95 13.60
N PHE A 533 2.19 19.52 13.88
CA PHE A 533 3.16 19.10 12.87
C PHE A 533 2.99 17.60 12.62
N ASP A 534 2.36 17.25 11.53
CA ASP A 534 2.05 15.87 11.16
C ASP A 534 2.88 15.44 9.93
N LEU A 535 4.01 14.81 10.20
CA LEU A 535 4.95 14.32 9.21
C LEU A 535 4.87 12.78 9.10
N ARG A 536 5.64 12.21 8.20
CA ARG A 536 5.67 10.78 7.92
C ARG A 536 5.87 9.89 9.15
N HIS A 537 6.87 10.22 9.98
CA HIS A 537 7.24 9.42 11.15
C HIS A 537 7.06 10.16 12.46
N PHE A 538 6.71 11.41 12.39
CA PHE A 538 6.74 12.32 13.53
C PHE A 538 5.47 13.18 13.56
N ASN A 539 4.87 13.26 14.75
CA ASN A 539 3.75 14.16 15.00
C ASN A 539 3.98 14.88 16.32
N LEU A 540 3.97 16.22 16.26
CA LEU A 540 4.09 17.09 17.44
C LEU A 540 2.86 17.98 17.52
N GLN A 541 2.19 17.94 18.66
CA GLN A 541 0.95 18.66 18.92
C GLN A 541 1.02 19.47 20.20
N PHE A 542 0.50 20.70 20.12
CA PHE A 542 0.19 21.51 21.31
C PHE A 542 -1.27 21.91 21.23
N GLY A 543 -2.02 21.65 22.31
CA GLY A 543 -3.45 21.83 22.31
C GLY A 543 -4.04 22.20 23.66
N LEU A 544 -5.25 22.69 23.58
CA LEU A 544 -6.14 22.99 24.71
C LEU A 544 -7.33 22.03 24.64
N ARG A 545 -7.64 21.33 25.71
CA ARG A 545 -8.76 20.39 25.76
C ARG A 545 -9.68 20.71 26.94
N TRP A 546 -10.94 20.72 26.65
CA TRP A 546 -12.02 20.77 27.62
C TRP A 546 -12.67 19.41 27.75
N ASP A 547 -12.84 18.92 28.98
CA ASP A 547 -13.52 17.68 29.33
C ASP A 547 -14.68 17.99 30.27
N TYR A 548 -15.86 17.44 29.97
CA TYR A 548 -17.01 17.43 30.86
C TYR A 548 -17.43 16.00 31.13
N MET A 549 -17.40 15.60 32.41
CA MET A 549 -17.78 14.27 32.88
C MET A 549 -19.16 14.34 33.50
N HIS A 550 -20.10 13.57 32.93
CA HIS A 550 -21.46 13.43 33.49
C HIS A 550 -21.65 12.00 33.95
N TYR A 551 -21.58 11.80 35.26
CA TYR A 551 -21.76 10.49 35.89
C TYR A 551 -23.24 10.13 35.96
N ARG A 552 -23.58 8.90 35.50
CA ARG A 552 -24.97 8.41 35.50
C ARG A 552 -25.23 7.42 36.61
N ASN A 553 -24.33 6.49 36.86
CA ASN A 553 -24.54 5.44 37.83
C ASN A 553 -23.20 4.85 38.32
N LYS A 554 -23.17 4.40 39.54
CA LYS A 554 -22.12 3.59 40.13
C LYS A 554 -22.78 2.38 40.79
N LEU A 555 -22.38 1.18 40.37
CA LEU A 555 -22.81 -0.10 40.95
C LEU A 555 -21.60 -0.76 41.58
N GLY A 556 -21.65 -1.08 42.87
CA GLY A 556 -20.54 -1.78 43.54
C GLY A 556 -20.75 -1.98 45.03
N ALA A 557 -19.79 -2.59 45.72
CA ALA A 557 -19.84 -2.90 47.13
C ALA A 557 -19.96 -1.63 48.00
N GLU A 558 -20.62 -1.74 49.12
CA GLU A 558 -20.89 -0.63 50.05
C GLU A 558 -19.64 0.09 50.56
N ASN A 559 -18.47 -0.58 50.55
CA ASN A 559 -17.20 -0.04 51.05
C ASN A 559 -16.25 0.48 49.95
N SER A 560 -16.70 0.59 48.71
CA SER A 560 -15.81 1.12 47.66
C SER A 560 -15.60 2.65 47.84
N PRO A 561 -14.41 3.18 47.52
CA PRO A 561 -14.12 4.60 47.64
C PRO A 561 -15.23 5.44 47.00
N GLN A 562 -15.70 6.44 47.73
CA GLN A 562 -16.79 7.32 47.28
C GLN A 562 -16.30 8.09 46.03
N VAL A 563 -16.59 7.58 44.87
CA VAL A 563 -16.53 8.38 43.64
C VAL A 563 -17.75 9.29 43.66
N SER A 564 -17.53 10.58 43.73
CA SER A 564 -18.61 11.56 43.61
C SER A 564 -19.31 11.35 42.26
N LEU A 565 -20.64 11.38 42.26
CA LEU A 565 -21.48 11.36 41.06
C LEU A 565 -21.79 12.77 40.53
N GLU A 566 -21.13 13.79 41.05
CA GLU A 566 -21.32 15.14 40.56
C GLU A 566 -20.56 15.39 39.28
N ASN A 567 -21.15 16.21 38.40
CA ASN A 567 -20.56 16.56 37.14
C ASN A 567 -19.25 17.36 37.31
N GLU A 568 -18.26 17.05 36.57
CA GLU A 568 -16.92 17.65 36.65
C GLU A 568 -16.50 18.26 35.30
N HIS A 569 -15.84 19.43 35.37
CA HIS A 569 -15.27 20.13 34.23
C HIS A 569 -13.76 20.27 34.39
N PHE A 570 -13.02 19.92 33.37
CA PHE A 570 -11.58 20.08 33.36
C PHE A 570 -11.12 20.80 32.09
N ILE A 571 -10.12 21.64 32.24
CA ILE A 571 -9.39 22.23 31.11
C ILE A 571 -7.95 21.75 31.21
N SER A 572 -7.42 21.19 30.15
CA SER A 572 -6.04 20.70 30.09
C SER A 572 -5.25 21.35 28.96
N TYR A 573 -4.01 21.74 29.28
CA TYR A 573 -3.00 22.16 28.34
C TYR A 573 -2.15 20.93 28.01
N ARG A 574 -2.05 20.58 26.73
CA ARG A 574 -1.43 19.32 26.29
C ARG A 574 -0.31 19.53 25.32
N ALA A 575 0.77 18.77 25.50
CA ALA A 575 1.85 18.60 24.54
C ALA A 575 2.01 17.11 24.23
N ARG A 576 1.94 16.74 22.96
CA ARG A 576 2.05 15.35 22.50
C ARG A 576 3.15 15.22 21.47
N LEU A 577 3.98 14.22 21.65
CA LEU A 577 5.02 13.84 20.71
C LEU A 577 4.83 12.38 20.34
N LYS A 578 4.74 12.10 19.05
CA LYS A 578 4.64 10.74 18.50
C LYS A 578 5.67 10.53 17.42
N TYR A 579 6.35 9.41 17.48
CA TYR A 579 7.26 8.94 16.46
C TYR A 579 6.96 7.47 16.14
N ASN A 580 6.91 7.11 14.87
CA ASN A 580 6.71 5.74 14.46
C ASN A 580 7.40 5.45 13.12
N SER A 581 8.47 4.66 13.17
CA SER A 581 9.20 4.14 12.01
C SER A 581 8.98 2.63 11.78
N GLU A 582 8.02 2.02 12.50
CA GLU A 582 7.73 0.60 12.35
C GLU A 582 7.26 0.27 10.92
N ASP A 583 7.75 -0.85 10.42
CA ASP A 583 7.43 -1.40 9.09
C ASP A 583 6.01 -2.00 9.03
N ASN A 584 5.51 -2.50 10.16
CA ASN A 584 4.16 -3.04 10.29
C ASN A 584 3.51 -2.51 11.58
N TRP A 585 2.21 -2.26 11.54
CA TRP A 585 1.49 -1.71 12.68
C TRP A 585 1.25 -2.74 13.79
N ASN A 586 0.87 -3.96 13.42
CA ASN A 586 0.45 -5.01 14.35
C ASN A 586 1.63 -5.92 14.76
N PHE A 587 2.45 -6.34 13.81
CA PHE A 587 3.55 -7.28 13.99
C PHE A 587 4.84 -6.72 13.38
N PRO A 588 5.39 -5.62 13.93
CA PRO A 588 6.57 -5.00 13.37
C PRO A 588 7.80 -5.91 13.51
N LYS A 589 8.59 -5.96 12.45
CA LYS A 589 9.89 -6.62 12.41
C LYS A 589 11.03 -5.64 12.65
N HIS A 590 10.86 -4.41 12.18
CA HIS A 590 11.88 -3.36 12.27
C HIS A 590 11.24 -2.02 12.65
N GLY A 591 12.07 -1.16 13.24
CA GLY A 591 11.70 0.20 13.57
C GLY A 591 11.34 0.40 15.03
N SER A 592 10.95 1.64 15.34
CA SER A 592 10.64 2.06 16.71
C SER A 592 9.36 2.89 16.75
N ARG A 593 8.62 2.76 17.83
CA ARG A 593 7.48 3.62 18.17
C ARG A 593 7.74 4.29 19.48
N PHE A 594 7.56 5.60 19.53
CA PHE A 594 7.70 6.43 20.73
C PHE A 594 6.51 7.38 20.83
N GLU A 595 5.86 7.40 21.96
CA GLU A 595 4.78 8.35 22.27
C GLU A 595 5.04 8.95 23.64
N ALA A 596 4.99 10.28 23.74
CA ALA A 596 5.09 11.01 24.98
C ALA A 596 3.98 12.06 25.03
N GLU A 597 3.33 12.18 26.18
CA GLU A 597 2.32 13.21 26.42
C GLU A 597 2.57 13.86 27.78
N TYR A 598 2.44 15.16 27.80
CA TYR A 598 2.32 15.96 29.00
C TYR A 598 0.99 16.69 28.98
N ALA A 599 0.23 16.62 30.08
CA ALA A 599 -0.98 17.40 30.25
C ALA A 599 -0.99 18.05 31.62
N TYR A 600 -1.34 19.35 31.65
CA TYR A 600 -1.64 20.06 32.90
C TYR A 600 -3.14 20.37 32.96
N LEU A 601 -3.81 19.77 33.93
CA LEU A 601 -5.24 19.88 34.14
C LEU A 601 -5.54 20.95 35.20
N THR A 602 -6.51 21.80 34.87
CA THR A 602 -7.01 22.86 35.74
C THR A 602 -8.53 22.77 35.85
N ASN A 603 -9.14 23.66 36.61
CA ASN A 603 -10.58 23.77 36.83
C ASN A 603 -11.23 22.67 37.71
N ASP A 604 -12.31 23.00 38.36
CA ASP A 604 -13.13 22.16 39.26
C ASP A 604 -12.41 21.44 40.41
N PHE A 605 -11.07 21.53 40.50
CA PHE A 605 -10.31 21.00 41.62
C PHE A 605 -10.71 21.66 42.96
N ALA A 606 -11.22 22.88 42.94
CA ALA A 606 -11.74 23.56 44.14
C ALA A 606 -12.96 22.84 44.72
N LYS A 607 -13.86 22.32 43.88
CA LYS A 607 -15.04 21.56 44.31
C LYS A 607 -14.67 20.18 44.85
N LEU A 608 -13.59 19.58 44.36
CA LEU A 608 -13.06 18.33 44.92
C LEU A 608 -12.45 18.52 46.30
N LYS A 609 -11.96 19.73 46.61
CA LYS A 609 -11.45 20.11 47.94
C LYS A 609 -12.51 20.04 49.00
N ASP A 610 -13.70 20.56 48.74
CA ASP A 610 -14.82 20.59 49.70
C ASP A 610 -15.36 19.19 50.05
N ARG A 611 -14.95 18.18 49.28
CA ARG A 611 -15.35 16.76 49.45
C ARG A 611 -14.30 15.89 50.12
N ALA A 612 -13.08 16.37 50.24
CA ALA A 612 -12.04 15.68 51.00
C ALA A 612 -12.38 15.75 52.48
N LEU A 613 -12.79 14.63 53.06
CA LEU A 613 -13.29 14.48 54.42
C LEU A 613 -12.29 14.81 55.53
N ASP A 614 -11.05 15.06 55.20
CA ASP A 614 -10.00 15.40 56.18
C ASP A 614 -9.59 16.86 56.03
N GLY A 615 -10.09 17.75 56.85
CA GLY A 615 -9.80 19.17 57.04
C GLY A 615 -8.37 19.69 56.79
N THR A 616 -7.60 19.05 55.95
CA THR A 616 -6.30 19.51 55.45
C THR A 616 -6.50 20.69 54.52
N GLU A 617 -5.94 21.83 54.81
CA GLU A 617 -5.87 23.00 53.94
C GLU A 617 -5.12 22.64 52.66
N LEU A 618 -5.86 22.13 51.69
CA LEU A 618 -5.37 21.98 50.32
C LEU A 618 -5.17 23.38 49.73
N GLY A 619 -3.91 23.72 49.48
CA GLY A 619 -3.52 25.05 49.06
C GLY A 619 -4.29 25.55 47.84
N LYS A 620 -4.37 26.86 47.66
CA LYS A 620 -5.12 27.61 46.63
C LYS A 620 -4.80 27.27 45.15
N LYS A 621 -3.94 26.29 44.88
CA LYS A 621 -3.53 25.86 43.54
C LYS A 621 -3.79 24.37 43.36
N ALA A 622 -5.04 24.03 43.08
CA ALA A 622 -5.38 22.65 42.73
C ALA A 622 -5.31 22.45 41.22
N GLY A 623 -4.29 21.77 40.77
CA GLY A 623 -4.10 21.29 39.40
C GLY A 623 -3.40 19.94 39.41
N MET A 624 -3.46 19.23 38.32
CA MET A 624 -2.82 17.93 38.14
C MET A 624 -1.93 17.93 36.90
N SER A 625 -0.72 17.41 37.03
CA SER A 625 0.15 17.12 35.89
C SER A 625 0.09 15.63 35.57
N ASP A 626 -0.03 15.32 34.32
CA ASP A 626 -0.05 13.99 33.76
C ASP A 626 1.13 13.85 32.76
N VAL A 627 2.01 12.92 33.05
CA VAL A 627 3.18 12.62 32.19
C VAL A 627 3.09 11.16 31.77
N SER A 628 2.95 10.90 30.48
CA SER A 628 2.96 9.54 29.97
C SER A 628 4.04 9.35 28.90
N VAL A 629 4.66 8.19 28.92
CA VAL A 629 5.67 7.78 27.93
C VAL A 629 5.41 6.32 27.54
N ASN A 630 5.51 6.04 26.26
CA ASN A 630 5.44 4.69 25.71
C ASN A 630 6.49 4.56 24.60
N TRP A 631 7.40 3.61 24.76
CA TRP A 631 8.43 3.32 23.79
C TRP A 631 8.54 1.83 23.55
N ARG A 632 8.64 1.44 22.29
CA ARG A 632 9.01 0.09 21.87
C ARG A 632 9.92 0.14 20.64
N THR A 633 10.75 -0.89 20.49
CA THR A 633 11.57 -1.07 19.28
C THR A 633 11.63 -2.54 18.92
N SER A 634 11.88 -2.84 17.64
CA SER A 634 11.84 -4.19 17.09
C SER A 634 13.19 -4.54 16.47
N PHE A 635 13.75 -5.68 16.89
CA PHE A 635 14.99 -6.26 16.38
C PHE A 635 14.73 -7.65 15.86
N THR A 636 14.87 -7.85 14.55
CA THR A 636 14.65 -9.16 13.91
C THR A 636 15.97 -9.87 13.68
N PHE A 637 16.03 -11.10 14.13
CA PHE A 637 17.16 -12.03 13.96
C PHE A 637 16.77 -13.07 12.90
N GLY A 638 17.54 -13.11 11.82
CA GLY A 638 17.15 -13.85 10.63
C GLY A 638 15.90 -13.24 9.98
N GLU A 639 14.96 -14.08 9.51
CA GLU A 639 13.74 -13.63 8.84
C GLU A 639 12.46 -13.77 9.68
N ARG A 640 12.52 -14.50 10.79
CA ARG A 640 11.34 -14.97 11.52
C ARG A 640 11.25 -14.51 12.96
N PHE A 641 12.35 -14.46 13.68
CA PHE A 641 12.36 -14.15 15.10
C PHE A 641 12.59 -12.68 15.37
N THR A 642 11.66 -12.03 16.08
CA THR A 642 11.73 -10.62 16.46
C THR A 642 11.65 -10.46 17.96
N LEU A 643 12.57 -9.69 18.52
CA LEU A 643 12.59 -9.29 19.92
C LEU A 643 12.16 -7.82 20.04
N GLN A 644 11.20 -7.55 20.94
CA GLN A 644 10.66 -6.20 21.15
C GLN A 644 10.72 -5.80 22.62
N PRO A 645 11.75 -5.07 23.05
CA PRO A 645 11.75 -4.38 24.33
C PRO A 645 10.78 -3.19 24.29
N MET A 646 10.07 -2.98 25.39
CA MET A 646 9.10 -1.92 25.59
C MET A 646 9.30 -1.29 26.97
N LEU A 647 9.22 0.04 27.05
CA LEU A 647 9.19 0.82 28.28
C LEU A 647 7.99 1.76 28.21
N TYR A 648 7.18 1.73 29.25
CA TYR A 648 6.03 2.62 29.32
C TYR A 648 5.67 2.95 30.75
N GLY A 649 5.01 4.07 30.93
CA GLY A 649 4.57 4.50 32.23
C GLY A 649 3.74 5.77 32.19
N ARG A 650 3.04 6.03 33.27
CA ARG A 650 2.26 7.25 33.48
C ARG A 650 2.37 7.71 34.92
N LEU A 651 2.75 8.95 35.09
CA LEU A 651 3.02 9.60 36.37
C LEU A 651 2.05 10.77 36.54
N LEU A 652 1.28 10.74 37.62
CA LEU A 652 0.27 11.73 37.97
C LEU A 652 0.74 12.52 39.20
N PHE A 653 0.85 13.83 39.06
CA PHE A 653 1.28 14.73 40.11
C PHE A 653 0.16 15.73 40.45
N GLY A 654 -0.25 15.79 41.68
CA GLY A 654 -1.28 16.72 42.16
C GLY A 654 -1.71 16.36 43.58
N SER A 655 -2.30 17.31 44.29
CA SER A 655 -2.82 17.09 45.64
C SER A 655 -4.07 16.19 45.59
N ILE A 656 -4.84 16.28 44.52
CA ILE A 656 -6.03 15.46 44.27
C ILE A 656 -5.92 14.89 42.86
N ILE A 657 -6.12 13.58 42.70
CA ILE A 657 -6.19 12.89 41.41
C ILE A 657 -7.63 12.40 41.23
N PRO A 658 -8.41 12.98 40.30
CA PRO A 658 -9.77 12.50 40.05
C PRO A 658 -9.74 11.04 39.53
N ALA A 659 -10.65 10.21 40.00
CA ALA A 659 -10.67 8.77 39.72
C ALA A 659 -10.71 8.45 38.22
N VAL A 660 -11.40 9.30 37.44
CA VAL A 660 -11.48 9.13 35.97
C VAL A 660 -10.14 9.33 35.24
N PHE A 661 -9.17 9.99 35.87
CA PHE A 661 -7.81 10.15 35.35
C PHE A 661 -6.80 9.17 35.96
N GLY A 662 -7.23 8.33 36.90
CA GLY A 662 -6.39 7.34 37.55
C GLY A 662 -5.80 6.34 36.56
N ASN A 663 -4.65 5.78 36.91
CA ASN A 663 -3.98 4.80 36.10
C ASN A 663 -4.71 3.46 36.08
N THR A 664 -4.88 2.89 34.91
CA THR A 664 -5.38 1.52 34.71
C THR A 664 -4.42 0.73 33.84
N ILE A 665 -4.30 -0.56 34.14
CA ILE A 665 -3.50 -1.51 33.35
C ILE A 665 -4.36 -2.70 32.97
N GLY A 666 -3.94 -3.42 31.97
CA GLY A 666 -4.54 -4.70 31.60
C GLY A 666 -5.03 -4.74 30.18
N THR A 667 -5.60 -5.91 29.85
CA THR A 667 -5.98 -6.34 28.51
C THR A 667 -4.78 -6.51 27.56
N ASP A 668 -5.05 -7.05 26.40
CA ASP A 668 -4.00 -7.25 25.41
C ASP A 668 -3.62 -5.92 24.73
N TRP A 669 -2.53 -5.94 24.00
CA TRP A 669 -2.07 -4.84 23.17
C TRP A 669 -3.15 -4.34 22.18
N PHE A 670 -4.02 -5.23 21.72
CA PHE A 670 -5.15 -4.92 20.83
C PHE A 670 -6.41 -4.43 21.57
N GLY A 671 -6.43 -4.45 22.92
CA GLY A 671 -7.58 -4.09 23.73
C GLY A 671 -7.39 -2.78 24.48
N HIS A 672 -7.27 -1.64 23.78
CA HIS A 672 -7.23 -0.33 24.39
C HIS A 672 -8.61 0.32 24.37
N TYR A 673 -9.24 0.49 25.55
CA TYR A 673 -10.63 0.89 25.67
C TYR A 673 -10.84 2.31 26.21
N ILE A 674 -9.97 2.76 27.11
CA ILE A 674 -9.99 4.11 27.71
C ILE A 674 -8.60 4.74 27.61
N GLU A 675 -8.53 6.08 27.59
CA GLU A 675 -7.26 6.83 27.40
C GLU A 675 -6.19 6.53 28.46
N GLN A 676 -6.61 6.22 29.68
CA GLN A 676 -5.72 6.02 30.83
C GLN A 676 -5.18 4.58 30.95
N GLN A 677 -5.62 3.70 30.05
CA GLN A 677 -5.26 2.29 30.07
C GLN A 677 -3.88 2.06 29.46
N MET A 678 -3.04 1.33 30.18
CA MET A 678 -1.75 0.84 29.69
C MET A 678 -1.80 -0.68 29.52
N PRO A 679 -1.27 -1.24 28.45
CA PRO A 679 -1.22 -2.69 28.28
C PRO A 679 -0.29 -3.31 29.33
N PHE A 680 -0.65 -4.47 29.89
CA PHE A 680 0.23 -5.23 30.79
C PHE A 680 0.02 -6.73 30.57
N ALA A 681 1.12 -7.44 30.33
CA ALA A 681 1.05 -8.88 30.08
C ALA A 681 0.45 -9.63 31.29
N GLY A 682 -0.42 -10.59 31.00
CA GLY A 682 -0.98 -11.45 32.03
C GLY A 682 -2.14 -10.87 32.85
N ILE A 683 -2.63 -9.67 32.50
CA ILE A 683 -3.81 -9.07 33.11
C ILE A 683 -4.89 -8.86 32.04
N GLY A 684 -5.99 -9.56 32.14
CA GLY A 684 -7.04 -9.63 31.13
C GLY A 684 -8.15 -8.59 31.24
N ARG A 685 -8.26 -7.94 32.38
CA ARG A 685 -9.28 -6.95 32.66
C ARG A 685 -8.65 -5.66 33.12
N MET A 686 -9.38 -4.54 33.09
CA MET A 686 -8.87 -3.25 33.52
C MET A 686 -8.67 -3.22 35.02
N GLU A 687 -7.41 -3.26 35.47
CA GLU A 687 -6.99 -3.15 36.85
C GLU A 687 -6.62 -1.72 37.18
N TYR A 688 -7.17 -1.18 38.25
CA TYR A 688 -6.75 0.12 38.78
C TYR A 688 -5.41 -0.01 39.49
N VAL A 689 -4.48 0.90 39.21
CA VAL A 689 -3.14 0.95 39.81
C VAL A 689 -2.86 2.32 40.40
N LYS A 690 -1.74 2.43 41.16
CA LYS A 690 -1.36 3.67 41.85
C LYS A 690 -1.00 4.80 40.87
N HIS A 691 -0.91 6.02 41.36
CA HIS A 691 -0.72 7.24 40.59
C HIS A 691 0.61 7.28 39.81
N GLN A 692 1.64 6.65 40.35
CA GLN A 692 2.92 6.52 39.71
C GLN A 692 3.05 5.08 39.23
N PHE A 693 3.16 4.87 37.92
CA PHE A 693 3.27 3.54 37.31
C PHE A 693 4.33 3.54 36.20
N VAL A 694 5.29 2.62 36.30
CA VAL A 694 6.32 2.41 35.27
C VAL A 694 6.49 0.92 35.02
N ALA A 695 6.54 0.53 33.76
CA ALA A 695 6.66 -0.86 33.35
C ALA A 695 7.73 -1.06 32.27
N ALA A 696 8.40 -2.19 32.34
CA ALA A 696 9.26 -2.73 31.30
C ALA A 696 8.67 -4.07 30.81
N GLN A 697 8.61 -4.27 29.52
CA GLN A 697 8.10 -5.49 28.91
C GLN A 697 9.04 -5.95 27.80
N LEU A 698 9.20 -7.26 27.67
CA LEU A 698 9.92 -7.90 26.58
C LEU A 698 8.94 -8.82 25.84
N GLN A 699 8.81 -8.64 24.54
CA GLN A 699 8.04 -9.52 23.67
C GLN A 699 8.98 -10.26 22.74
N ALA A 700 8.87 -11.57 22.69
CA ALA A 700 9.42 -12.42 21.64
C ALA A 700 8.30 -12.76 20.66
N GLN A 701 8.57 -12.55 19.36
CA GLN A 701 7.63 -12.81 18.27
C GLN A 701 8.29 -13.75 17.27
N GLU A 702 7.64 -14.86 16.98
CA GLU A 702 8.05 -15.79 15.92
C GLU A 702 7.03 -15.76 14.78
N HIS A 703 7.49 -15.53 13.56
CA HIS A 703 6.69 -15.56 12.35
C HIS A 703 6.71 -16.97 11.75
N ILE A 704 5.58 -17.67 11.82
CA ILE A 704 5.43 -19.05 11.37
C ILE A 704 4.58 -19.08 10.09
N GLY A 705 5.20 -19.30 8.92
CA GLY A 705 4.50 -19.27 7.64
C GLY A 705 4.00 -17.86 7.26
N ASN A 706 3.10 -17.77 6.26
CA ASN A 706 2.82 -16.51 5.58
C ASN A 706 2.18 -15.41 6.44
N ASN A 707 1.33 -15.72 7.42
CA ASN A 707 0.57 -14.72 8.19
C ASN A 707 0.39 -15.11 9.66
N SER A 708 1.11 -16.11 10.16
CA SER A 708 0.97 -16.65 11.50
C SER A 708 2.07 -16.15 12.43
N TYR A 709 1.70 -15.77 13.66
CA TYR A 709 2.61 -15.23 14.66
C TYR A 709 2.36 -15.89 16.02
N VAL A 710 3.44 -16.33 16.64
CA VAL A 710 3.44 -16.72 18.05
C VAL A 710 4.12 -15.63 18.85
N LEU A 711 3.49 -15.20 19.93
CA LEU A 711 3.98 -14.14 20.81
C LEU A 711 4.16 -14.67 22.22
N VAL A 712 5.28 -14.32 22.84
CA VAL A 712 5.52 -14.53 24.28
C VAL A 712 5.94 -13.21 24.89
N ARG A 713 5.29 -12.81 25.98
CA ARG A 713 5.53 -11.55 26.68
C ARG A 713 5.84 -11.78 28.15
N VAL A 714 6.80 -11.02 28.65
CA VAL A 714 7.10 -10.93 30.07
C VAL A 714 7.13 -9.45 30.43
N ALA A 715 6.37 -9.05 31.45
CA ALA A 715 6.31 -7.67 31.92
C ALA A 715 6.65 -7.59 33.41
N GLY A 716 7.36 -6.52 33.77
CA GLY A 716 7.60 -6.12 35.16
C GLY A 716 7.22 -4.68 35.36
N ALA A 717 6.54 -4.34 36.46
CA ALA A 717 6.17 -2.96 36.76
C ALA A 717 6.37 -2.61 38.23
N GLN A 718 6.58 -1.31 38.45
CA GLN A 718 6.61 -0.66 39.77
C GLN A 718 5.49 0.36 39.87
N GLN A 719 4.92 0.52 41.06
CA GLN A 719 3.84 1.47 41.28
C GLN A 719 3.89 2.07 42.70
N SER A 720 3.57 3.34 42.80
CA SER A 720 3.44 4.05 44.09
C SER A 720 2.47 5.23 43.96
N ASN A 721 2.04 5.79 45.07
CA ASN A 721 1.37 7.09 45.10
C ASN A 721 2.38 8.26 45.22
N ASP A 722 3.63 7.99 45.55
CA ASP A 722 4.73 8.96 45.58
C ASP A 722 5.92 8.48 44.75
N VAL A 723 6.46 9.34 43.90
CA VAL A 723 7.64 9.05 43.08
C VAL A 723 8.83 8.59 43.89
N LYS A 724 9.02 9.16 45.08
CA LYS A 724 10.16 8.82 45.96
C LYS A 724 10.17 7.35 46.37
N ASN A 725 8.96 6.76 46.49
CA ASN A 725 8.77 5.39 46.96
C ASN A 725 8.42 4.43 45.81
N LEU A 726 8.70 4.82 44.57
CA LEU A 726 8.29 4.05 43.39
C LEU A 726 8.85 2.63 43.37
N PHE A 727 10.06 2.44 43.87
CA PHE A 727 10.75 1.15 43.88
C PHE A 727 10.69 0.40 45.21
N ASP A 728 9.98 0.92 46.20
CA ASP A 728 9.87 0.33 47.54
C ASP A 728 8.78 -0.76 47.64
N TYR A 729 7.92 -0.87 46.63
CA TYR A 729 6.83 -1.82 46.59
C TYR A 729 7.19 -3.11 45.82
N ARG A 730 6.42 -4.17 46.09
CA ARG A 730 6.58 -5.43 45.37
C ARG A 730 6.36 -5.25 43.87
N THR A 731 7.34 -5.73 43.09
CA THR A 731 7.25 -5.72 41.63
C THR A 731 6.04 -6.50 41.13
N LEU A 732 5.25 -5.90 40.28
CA LEU A 732 4.22 -6.59 39.50
C LEU A 732 4.91 -7.36 38.39
N ILE A 733 4.58 -8.64 38.24
CA ILE A 733 5.11 -9.51 37.17
C ILE A 733 3.94 -10.13 36.45
N GLY A 734 4.01 -10.10 35.14
CA GLY A 734 3.04 -10.73 34.27
C GLY A 734 3.70 -11.48 33.11
N VAL A 735 3.12 -12.58 32.73
CA VAL A 735 3.54 -13.42 31.59
C VAL A 735 2.34 -13.71 30.70
N GLN A 736 2.57 -13.80 29.40
CA GLN A 736 1.53 -14.02 28.43
C GLN A 736 2.08 -14.73 27.21
N ALA A 737 1.34 -15.67 26.65
CA ALA A 737 1.63 -16.29 25.37
C ALA A 737 0.39 -16.25 24.49
N GLY A 738 0.58 -16.11 23.18
CA GLY A 738 -0.53 -16.02 22.24
C GLY A 738 -0.16 -16.46 20.84
N TYR A 739 -1.18 -16.77 20.09
CA TYR A 739 -1.12 -17.07 18.66
C TYR A 739 -2.06 -16.14 17.91
N PHE A 740 -1.56 -15.58 16.80
CA PHE A 740 -2.31 -14.67 15.94
C PHE A 740 -2.12 -15.04 14.48
N TYR A 741 -3.19 -14.90 13.72
CA TYR A 741 -3.20 -14.95 12.27
C TYR A 741 -3.59 -13.57 11.74
N ASN A 742 -2.73 -12.98 10.91
CA ASN A 742 -2.96 -11.64 10.36
C ASN A 742 -3.84 -11.74 9.10
N THR A 743 -5.10 -11.35 9.22
CA THR A 743 -6.07 -11.36 8.12
C THR A 743 -6.24 -9.98 7.50
N MET A 744 -6.93 -9.93 6.36
CA MET A 744 -7.35 -8.64 5.76
C MET A 744 -8.34 -7.85 6.63
N PHE A 745 -9.00 -8.51 7.60
CA PHE A 745 -9.91 -7.88 8.56
C PHE A 745 -9.22 -7.48 9.88
N GLY A 746 -7.93 -7.66 9.96
CA GLY A 746 -7.10 -7.44 11.14
C GLY A 746 -6.62 -8.73 11.80
N PRO A 747 -5.87 -8.63 12.90
CA PRO A 747 -5.38 -9.79 13.63
C PRO A 747 -6.51 -10.63 14.24
N VAL A 748 -6.45 -11.93 14.04
CA VAL A 748 -7.33 -12.92 14.68
C VAL A 748 -6.47 -13.81 15.54
N GLY A 749 -6.76 -13.89 16.83
CA GLY A 749 -5.94 -14.71 17.71
C GLY A 749 -6.41 -14.75 19.15
N ALA A 750 -5.66 -15.47 19.94
CA ALA A 750 -5.93 -15.64 21.35
C ALA A 750 -4.64 -15.57 22.16
N THR A 751 -4.79 -15.10 23.41
CA THR A 751 -3.69 -15.07 24.38
C THR A 751 -4.12 -15.73 25.68
N LEU A 752 -3.16 -16.36 26.34
CA LEU A 752 -3.28 -16.88 27.70
C LEU A 752 -2.21 -16.19 28.55
N GLY A 753 -2.64 -15.68 29.70
CA GLY A 753 -1.74 -14.92 30.55
C GLY A 753 -1.96 -15.18 32.05
N TYR A 754 -0.94 -14.80 32.85
CA TYR A 754 -0.95 -14.87 34.30
C TYR A 754 -0.16 -13.73 34.90
N SER A 755 -0.65 -13.17 36.01
CA SER A 755 0.05 -12.14 36.77
C SER A 755 0.05 -12.43 38.25
N ASN A 756 1.15 -12.08 38.93
CA ASN A 756 1.25 -12.16 40.39
C ASN A 756 0.32 -11.19 41.14
N ARG A 757 -0.25 -10.20 40.42
CA ARG A 757 -1.24 -9.26 40.99
C ARG A 757 -2.60 -9.92 41.11
N THR A 758 -3.14 -10.43 40.01
CA THR A 758 -4.47 -11.04 39.97
C THR A 758 -4.49 -12.50 40.48
N LYS A 759 -3.34 -13.18 40.43
CA LYS A 759 -3.16 -14.61 40.79
C LYS A 759 -4.14 -15.53 40.07
N LYS A 760 -4.68 -15.08 38.94
CA LYS A 760 -5.66 -15.78 38.10
C LYS A 760 -5.08 -15.89 36.69
N ALA A 761 -5.23 -17.05 36.07
CA ALA A 761 -5.00 -17.21 34.64
C ALA A 761 -6.13 -16.53 33.86
N TYR A 762 -5.80 -15.95 32.74
CA TYR A 762 -6.78 -15.27 31.92
C TYR A 762 -6.61 -15.64 30.45
N PHE A 763 -7.74 -15.72 29.76
CA PHE A 763 -7.83 -15.97 28.33
C PHE A 763 -8.45 -14.77 27.62
N TYR A 764 -7.81 -14.31 26.53
CA TYR A 764 -8.30 -13.21 25.73
C TYR A 764 -8.36 -13.60 24.26
N LEU A 765 -9.44 -13.21 23.60
CA LEU A 765 -9.72 -13.46 22.20
C LEU A 765 -9.83 -12.13 21.47
N ASN A 766 -9.20 -12.02 20.30
CA ASN A 766 -9.27 -10.85 19.43
C ASN A 766 -9.57 -11.25 17.98
N LEU A 767 -10.43 -10.47 17.36
CA LEU A 767 -10.71 -10.50 15.92
C LEU A 767 -10.90 -9.05 15.45
N GLY A 768 -10.06 -8.59 14.55
CA GLY A 768 -10.15 -7.27 13.97
C GLY A 768 -9.06 -6.30 14.42
N TYR A 769 -9.15 -5.09 13.90
CA TYR A 769 -8.19 -4.02 14.20
C TYR A 769 -8.50 -3.30 15.52
N GLU A 770 -7.47 -2.75 16.14
CA GLU A 770 -7.60 -1.80 17.24
C GLU A 770 -8.23 -0.48 16.77
N PHE A 771 -9.29 0.02 17.47
CA PHE A 771 -9.85 1.33 17.25
C PHE A 771 -10.44 1.98 18.51
#